data_ca5f890c78aaba703cc61e01ba2edd18
#
_entry.id   ca5f890c78aaba703cc61e01ba2edd18
#
_cell.length_a   1.000
_cell.length_b   1.000
_cell.length_c   1.000
_cell.angle_alpha   90.00
_cell.angle_beta   90.00
_cell.angle_gamma   90.00
#
_symmetry.space_group_name_H-M   'P 1'
#
loop_
_entity.id
_entity.type
_entity.pdbx_description
1 polymer ?
#
loop_
_entity_poly.entity_id
_entity_poly.type
_entity_poly.pdbx_seq_one_letter_code
_entity_poly.pdbx_strand_id
1 'polypeptide(L)'
;MTPELGQIALILALLLSLAQGVLPLIGAWRGNTALMAVARPAAAGQAVFVWLAFGLLAWSLLSLDFSVRYVADNANIALPWYYRIAAVWGAHEGSLLLWIAILSTWTVLLAACSRHLPQHFAARVLAVLGLVSVGFLAFILLTSNPFGRLSPIPLDGRELNPVLQDPGMTFHPPVLYTGYVGFSVAFAFAVAALLGGELEQAWVRWARPWTNVAWACLTAGIVAGSWWAYAELGWGGWWFWDPVENASFMPWLVGTALIHTQAVTEKRGSLRAWTILLSILAFSLSLLGTFLVRSGVLTSVHAFAADPRRGLYILIFLVAVVGGSLLLYALRAPKIATGKPFAAASRETAILVGNLLLTVAAAMVLLGTLFPLVADAFGLGKVSVGPPYFGLLFPLLMAPVVLLMPFGPYLRWGKAEMSPLLSLGARAGIAAIACALVASVFAEGQAKAIAGIGAAAWVAAGTALYMHKRWREMPRGRRFPAEMAGMLLAHAGVAVFVAGVLVSDSLSVERDVRLAPGQSAEIAGYSFRFDGVQLVDGPNWKAEQGSVQVSRDGAPVATLHPQKRLYSSERIQTESAIDAGATRDLYVALGEPLDDQHIENDWTLRLYYKPLIRWIWAGGLLMMLGGFVSACARRFRAPVPAVAAVSSPAPIAPTPLAVAGESHL
;
A
#
# COMPACT_ATOMS: atom_id res chain seq x y z
N MET A 1 -18.44 -11.66 -30.46
CA MET A 1 -17.19 -11.06 -31.01
C MET A 1 -16.37 -10.28 -29.99
N THR A 2 -16.97 -9.54 -29.05
CA THR A 2 -16.26 -8.77 -28.01
C THR A 2 -15.29 -9.63 -27.17
N PRO A 3 -15.70 -10.80 -26.63
CA PRO A 3 -14.79 -11.63 -25.82
C PRO A 3 -13.64 -12.24 -26.62
N GLU A 4 -13.87 -12.60 -27.89
CA GLU A 4 -12.82 -13.14 -28.79
C GLU A 4 -11.75 -12.07 -29.08
N LEU A 5 -12.17 -10.81 -29.27
CA LEU A 5 -11.23 -9.69 -29.40
C LEU A 5 -10.45 -9.46 -28.10
N GLY A 6 -11.11 -9.58 -26.94
CA GLY A 6 -10.45 -9.52 -25.64
C GLY A 6 -9.38 -10.61 -25.45
N GLN A 7 -9.73 -11.83 -25.85
CA GLN A 7 -8.81 -12.97 -25.84
C GLN A 7 -7.59 -12.75 -26.77
N ILE A 8 -7.83 -12.29 -28.00
CA ILE A 8 -6.76 -11.96 -28.94
C ILE A 8 -5.87 -10.85 -28.38
N ALA A 9 -6.46 -9.80 -27.78
CA ALA A 9 -5.71 -8.72 -27.17
C ALA A 9 -4.78 -9.22 -26.06
N LEU A 10 -5.24 -10.14 -25.19
CA LEU A 10 -4.40 -10.73 -24.15
C LEU A 10 -3.25 -11.57 -24.72
N ILE A 11 -3.49 -12.33 -25.81
CA ILE A 11 -2.46 -13.10 -26.49
C ILE A 11 -1.41 -12.17 -27.11
N LEU A 12 -1.83 -11.09 -27.78
CA LEU A 12 -0.91 -10.11 -28.36
C LEU A 12 -0.11 -9.37 -27.27
N ALA A 13 -0.76 -9.04 -26.14
CA ALA A 13 -0.08 -8.48 -24.98
C ALA A 13 1.00 -9.44 -24.44
N LEU A 14 0.72 -10.74 -24.35
CA LEU A 14 1.69 -11.75 -23.91
C LEU A 14 2.89 -11.83 -24.87
N LEU A 15 2.66 -11.88 -26.18
CA LEU A 15 3.73 -11.93 -27.19
C LEU A 15 4.62 -10.68 -27.13
N LEU A 16 4.01 -9.51 -26.97
CA LEU A 16 4.76 -8.25 -26.80
C LEU A 16 5.53 -8.21 -25.48
N SER A 17 4.96 -8.76 -24.39
CA SER A 17 5.66 -8.87 -23.10
C SER A 17 6.87 -9.81 -23.19
N LEU A 18 6.76 -10.92 -23.94
CA LEU A 18 7.88 -11.81 -24.24
C LEU A 18 8.97 -11.09 -25.04
N ALA A 19 8.59 -10.38 -26.10
CA ALA A 19 9.53 -9.58 -26.89
C ALA A 19 10.21 -8.50 -26.03
N GLN A 20 9.45 -7.79 -25.18
CA GLN A 20 9.95 -6.80 -24.23
C GLN A 20 10.90 -7.41 -23.20
N GLY A 21 10.61 -8.61 -22.70
CA GLY A 21 11.41 -9.27 -21.67
C GLY A 21 12.71 -9.85 -22.22
N VAL A 22 12.68 -10.48 -23.39
CA VAL A 22 13.80 -11.27 -23.91
C VAL A 22 14.75 -10.46 -24.80
N LEU A 23 14.21 -9.79 -25.82
CA LEU A 23 15.06 -9.11 -26.83
C LEU A 23 15.96 -8.02 -26.23
N PRO A 24 15.47 -7.11 -25.36
CA PRO A 24 16.32 -6.11 -24.76
C PRO A 24 17.38 -6.65 -23.81
N LEU A 25 17.12 -7.77 -23.10
CA LEU A 25 18.13 -8.44 -22.28
C LEU A 25 19.27 -8.99 -23.13
N ILE A 26 18.93 -9.68 -24.22
CA ILE A 26 19.92 -10.16 -25.19
C ILE A 26 20.70 -8.98 -25.79
N GLY A 27 19.99 -7.90 -26.15
CA GLY A 27 20.60 -6.67 -26.67
C GLY A 27 21.58 -6.04 -25.67
N ALA A 28 21.18 -5.91 -24.40
CA ALA A 28 22.02 -5.36 -23.34
C ALA A 28 23.24 -6.25 -23.00
N TRP A 29 23.10 -7.56 -23.16
CA TRP A 29 24.21 -8.51 -22.96
C TRP A 29 25.21 -8.46 -24.13
N ARG A 30 24.71 -8.36 -25.38
CA ARG A 30 25.52 -8.37 -26.60
C ARG A 30 25.96 -6.97 -27.05
N GLY A 31 25.55 -5.89 -26.38
CA GLY A 31 25.80 -4.52 -26.82
C GLY A 31 25.01 -4.10 -28.08
N ASN A 32 23.95 -4.82 -28.43
CA ASN A 32 23.15 -4.57 -29.63
C ASN A 32 22.07 -3.52 -29.35
N THR A 33 22.27 -2.32 -29.88
CA THR A 33 21.37 -1.16 -29.68
C THR A 33 19.99 -1.34 -30.30
N ALA A 34 19.90 -2.07 -31.45
CA ALA A 34 18.63 -2.33 -32.12
C ALA A 34 17.72 -3.24 -31.27
N LEU A 35 18.28 -4.31 -30.70
CA LEU A 35 17.52 -5.19 -29.79
C LEU A 35 17.11 -4.44 -28.50
N MET A 36 17.98 -3.59 -27.94
CA MET A 36 17.64 -2.77 -26.79
C MET A 36 16.51 -1.76 -27.09
N ALA A 37 16.46 -1.24 -28.31
CA ALA A 37 15.45 -0.26 -28.73
C ALA A 37 14.02 -0.86 -28.77
N VAL A 38 13.86 -2.19 -28.87
CA VAL A 38 12.57 -2.89 -28.85
C VAL A 38 11.82 -2.68 -27.52
N ALA A 39 12.52 -2.44 -26.41
CA ALA A 39 11.92 -2.37 -25.08
C ALA A 39 10.75 -1.37 -24.99
N ARG A 40 10.89 -0.17 -25.54
CA ARG A 40 9.89 0.90 -25.41
C ARG A 40 8.66 0.69 -26.30
N PRO A 41 8.78 0.41 -27.61
CA PRO A 41 7.61 0.13 -28.45
C PRO A 41 6.87 -1.13 -28.01
N ALA A 42 7.58 -2.17 -27.54
CA ALA A 42 6.95 -3.37 -27.01
C ALA A 42 6.15 -3.08 -25.73
N ALA A 43 6.69 -2.27 -24.82
CA ALA A 43 5.98 -1.82 -23.62
C ALA A 43 4.71 -1.01 -23.97
N ALA A 44 4.80 -0.11 -24.95
CA ALA A 44 3.63 0.65 -25.41
C ALA A 44 2.57 -0.25 -26.05
N GLY A 45 2.97 -1.16 -26.93
CA GLY A 45 2.07 -2.11 -27.56
C GLY A 45 1.40 -3.06 -26.56
N GLN A 46 2.17 -3.59 -25.59
CA GLN A 46 1.62 -4.38 -24.49
C GLN A 46 0.52 -3.61 -23.74
N ALA A 47 0.78 -2.37 -23.35
CA ALA A 47 -0.19 -1.55 -22.62
C ALA A 47 -1.47 -1.30 -23.45
N VAL A 48 -1.33 -1.02 -24.74
CA VAL A 48 -2.49 -0.83 -25.63
C VAL A 48 -3.37 -2.08 -25.63
N PHE A 49 -2.81 -3.26 -25.79
CA PHE A 49 -3.60 -4.50 -25.83
C PHE A 49 -4.15 -4.92 -24.48
N VAL A 50 -3.43 -4.68 -23.37
CA VAL A 50 -3.96 -4.94 -22.02
C VAL A 50 -5.14 -4.02 -21.72
N TRP A 51 -5.03 -2.71 -21.99
CA TRP A 51 -6.12 -1.77 -21.78
C TRP A 51 -7.28 -1.99 -22.75
N LEU A 52 -7.02 -2.47 -23.97
CA LEU A 52 -8.08 -2.91 -24.88
C LEU A 52 -8.85 -4.10 -24.28
N ALA A 53 -8.15 -5.11 -23.79
CA ALA A 53 -8.80 -6.25 -23.13
C ALA A 53 -9.61 -5.81 -21.91
N PHE A 54 -9.06 -4.91 -21.09
CA PHE A 54 -9.78 -4.35 -19.92
C PHE A 54 -11.05 -3.60 -20.36
N GLY A 55 -10.97 -2.74 -21.36
CA GLY A 55 -12.11 -2.01 -21.93
C GLY A 55 -13.18 -2.93 -22.52
N LEU A 56 -12.76 -4.03 -23.20
CA LEU A 56 -13.69 -5.01 -23.75
C LEU A 56 -14.41 -5.81 -22.66
N LEU A 57 -13.75 -6.13 -21.54
CA LEU A 57 -14.41 -6.74 -20.39
C LEU A 57 -15.41 -5.78 -19.73
N ALA A 58 -15.00 -4.51 -19.54
CA ALA A 58 -15.89 -3.47 -19.03
C ALA A 58 -17.13 -3.27 -19.91
N TRP A 59 -16.93 -3.29 -21.24
CA TRP A 59 -18.04 -3.21 -22.20
C TRP A 59 -18.97 -4.44 -22.11
N SER A 60 -18.42 -5.65 -21.98
CA SER A 60 -19.21 -6.87 -21.81
C SER A 60 -20.08 -6.83 -20.54
N LEU A 61 -19.58 -6.25 -19.45
CA LEU A 61 -20.35 -6.04 -18.21
C LEU A 61 -21.41 -4.95 -18.38
N LEU A 62 -21.09 -3.84 -19.03
CA LEU A 62 -22.05 -2.75 -19.28
C LEU A 62 -23.20 -3.21 -20.21
N SER A 63 -22.88 -4.01 -21.22
CA SER A 63 -23.88 -4.54 -22.17
C SER A 63 -24.58 -5.81 -21.67
N LEU A 64 -24.22 -6.34 -20.48
CA LEU A 64 -24.76 -7.58 -19.91
C LEU A 64 -24.66 -8.77 -20.86
N ASP A 65 -23.48 -8.95 -21.49
CA ASP A 65 -23.21 -10.09 -22.37
C ASP A 65 -23.05 -11.39 -21.54
N PHE A 66 -24.17 -12.00 -21.14
CA PHE A 66 -24.17 -13.22 -20.32
C PHE A 66 -23.60 -14.45 -21.04
N SER A 67 -23.25 -14.36 -22.31
CA SER A 67 -22.45 -15.39 -22.98
C SER A 67 -21.03 -15.47 -22.43
N VAL A 68 -20.57 -14.42 -21.75
CA VAL A 68 -19.28 -14.37 -21.03
C VAL A 68 -19.50 -14.85 -19.60
N ARG A 69 -18.81 -15.93 -19.19
CA ARG A 69 -18.94 -16.50 -17.85
C ARG A 69 -18.74 -15.47 -16.76
N TYR A 70 -17.71 -14.65 -16.87
CA TYR A 70 -17.39 -13.60 -15.90
C TYR A 70 -18.55 -12.63 -15.69
N VAL A 71 -19.22 -12.23 -16.77
CA VAL A 71 -20.39 -11.34 -16.71
C VAL A 71 -21.56 -12.02 -16.03
N ALA A 72 -21.86 -13.26 -16.44
CA ALA A 72 -22.97 -14.04 -15.87
C ALA A 72 -22.78 -14.36 -14.38
N ASP A 73 -21.53 -14.48 -13.91
CA ASP A 73 -21.24 -14.79 -12.51
C ASP A 73 -21.17 -13.54 -11.62
N ASN A 74 -21.07 -12.30 -12.18
CA ASN A 74 -20.80 -11.08 -11.41
C ASN A 74 -21.68 -9.87 -11.76
N ALA A 75 -22.70 -10.03 -12.58
CA ALA A 75 -23.65 -8.97 -12.91
C ALA A 75 -25.00 -9.55 -13.30
N ASN A 76 -26.10 -8.89 -12.92
CA ASN A 76 -27.46 -9.18 -13.35
C ASN A 76 -28.13 -7.93 -13.96
N ILE A 77 -29.33 -8.10 -14.47
CA ILE A 77 -30.09 -7.01 -15.12
C ILE A 77 -30.39 -5.88 -14.14
N ALA A 78 -30.66 -6.19 -12.87
CA ALA A 78 -31.00 -5.21 -11.84
C ALA A 78 -29.79 -4.40 -11.34
N LEU A 79 -28.54 -4.86 -11.57
CA LEU A 79 -27.34 -4.18 -11.08
C LEU A 79 -27.18 -2.80 -11.71
N PRO A 80 -27.04 -1.71 -10.92
CA PRO A 80 -26.81 -0.35 -11.41
C PRO A 80 -25.56 -0.26 -12.31
N TRP A 81 -25.60 0.52 -13.38
CA TRP A 81 -24.57 0.59 -14.40
C TRP A 81 -23.17 0.96 -13.84
N TYR A 82 -23.10 1.81 -12.83
CA TYR A 82 -21.83 2.20 -12.20
C TYR A 82 -21.18 1.04 -11.43
N TYR A 83 -21.96 0.14 -10.83
CA TYR A 83 -21.44 -1.07 -10.22
C TYR A 83 -21.08 -2.13 -11.27
N ARG A 84 -21.67 -2.12 -12.47
CA ARG A 84 -21.20 -2.98 -13.58
C ARG A 84 -19.76 -2.66 -13.99
N ILE A 85 -19.37 -1.37 -13.94
CA ILE A 85 -17.97 -0.98 -14.17
C ILE A 85 -17.09 -1.48 -13.02
N ALA A 86 -17.50 -1.28 -11.76
CA ALA A 86 -16.74 -1.77 -10.60
C ALA A 86 -16.65 -3.29 -10.56
N ALA A 87 -17.64 -4.00 -11.09
CA ALA A 87 -17.63 -5.46 -11.20
C ALA A 87 -16.46 -6.00 -12.06
N VAL A 88 -15.83 -5.17 -12.90
CA VAL A 88 -14.61 -5.58 -13.64
C VAL A 88 -13.54 -6.10 -12.68
N TRP A 89 -13.40 -5.51 -11.50
CA TRP A 89 -12.43 -5.93 -10.48
C TRP A 89 -13.07 -6.59 -9.25
N GLY A 90 -14.38 -6.83 -9.29
CA GLY A 90 -15.13 -7.45 -8.19
C GLY A 90 -14.87 -8.93 -7.98
N ALA A 91 -14.26 -9.62 -8.96
CA ALA A 91 -13.94 -11.03 -8.88
C ALA A 91 -12.51 -11.33 -9.36
N HIS A 92 -12.10 -12.59 -9.24
CA HIS A 92 -10.71 -13.03 -9.40
C HIS A 92 -10.10 -12.67 -10.74
N GLU A 93 -10.75 -13.02 -11.85
CA GLU A 93 -10.20 -12.90 -13.22
C GLU A 93 -10.04 -11.43 -13.61
N GLY A 94 -11.06 -10.63 -13.37
CA GLY A 94 -11.05 -9.21 -13.74
C GLY A 94 -10.15 -8.37 -12.82
N SER A 95 -10.02 -8.72 -11.54
CA SER A 95 -9.08 -8.04 -10.64
C SER A 95 -7.63 -8.32 -11.01
N LEU A 96 -7.32 -9.49 -11.60
CA LEU A 96 -6.00 -9.76 -12.18
C LEU A 96 -5.77 -8.98 -13.48
N LEU A 97 -6.81 -8.82 -14.29
CA LEU A 97 -6.74 -7.98 -15.47
C LEU A 97 -6.47 -6.51 -15.09
N LEU A 98 -7.09 -6.00 -14.02
CA LEU A 98 -6.76 -4.68 -13.46
C LEU A 98 -5.30 -4.63 -12.98
N TRP A 99 -4.81 -5.68 -12.31
CA TRP A 99 -3.43 -5.76 -11.83
C TRP A 99 -2.41 -5.61 -12.97
N ILE A 100 -2.60 -6.34 -14.07
CA ILE A 100 -1.70 -6.26 -15.24
C ILE A 100 -1.89 -4.94 -16.01
N ALA A 101 -3.09 -4.37 -16.04
CA ALA A 101 -3.34 -3.06 -16.64
C ALA A 101 -2.57 -1.96 -15.90
N ILE A 102 -2.55 -2.01 -14.58
CA ILE A 102 -1.75 -1.09 -13.75
C ILE A 102 -0.24 -1.32 -13.96
N LEU A 103 0.24 -2.58 -14.03
CA LEU A 103 1.64 -2.89 -14.32
C LEU A 103 2.07 -2.35 -15.69
N SER A 104 1.23 -2.55 -16.70
CA SER A 104 1.49 -2.03 -18.05
C SER A 104 1.55 -0.50 -18.07
N THR A 105 0.70 0.17 -17.27
CA THR A 105 0.72 1.63 -17.08
C THR A 105 2.02 2.10 -16.45
N TRP A 106 2.46 1.46 -15.35
CA TRP A 106 3.77 1.76 -14.73
C TRP A 106 4.91 1.57 -15.73
N THR A 107 4.85 0.52 -16.52
CA THR A 107 5.87 0.18 -17.53
C THR A 107 5.95 1.25 -18.63
N VAL A 108 4.81 1.71 -19.16
CA VAL A 108 4.76 2.77 -20.17
C VAL A 108 5.19 4.12 -19.61
N LEU A 109 4.73 4.48 -18.41
CA LEU A 109 5.15 5.72 -17.77
C LEU A 109 6.67 5.72 -17.54
N LEU A 110 7.22 4.60 -17.10
CA LEU A 110 8.67 4.45 -16.97
C LEU A 110 9.38 4.57 -18.33
N ALA A 111 8.88 3.89 -19.37
CA ALA A 111 9.45 3.97 -20.72
C ALA A 111 9.46 5.41 -21.26
N ALA A 112 8.39 6.17 -21.00
CA ALA A 112 8.27 7.57 -21.42
C ALA A 112 9.20 8.50 -20.65
N CYS A 113 9.28 8.33 -19.31
CA CYS A 113 10.02 9.20 -18.40
C CYS A 113 11.51 8.84 -18.26
N SER A 114 11.94 7.68 -18.76
CA SER A 114 13.33 7.17 -18.60
C SER A 114 14.26 7.46 -19.77
N ARG A 115 13.95 8.45 -20.62
CA ARG A 115 14.78 8.78 -21.80
C ARG A 115 16.19 9.29 -21.43
N HIS A 116 16.36 9.79 -20.21
CA HIS A 116 17.65 10.25 -19.68
C HIS A 116 18.53 9.12 -19.10
N LEU A 117 18.00 7.89 -18.99
CA LEU A 117 18.77 6.73 -18.53
C LEU A 117 19.66 6.17 -19.64
N PRO A 118 20.83 5.57 -19.30
CA PRO A 118 21.62 4.81 -20.25
C PRO A 118 20.76 3.73 -20.91
N GLN A 119 20.88 3.59 -22.24
CA GLN A 119 20.00 2.70 -23.02
C GLN A 119 20.03 1.25 -22.51
N HIS A 120 21.24 0.74 -22.22
CA HIS A 120 21.40 -0.64 -21.71
C HIS A 120 20.75 -0.86 -20.35
N PHE A 121 20.78 0.16 -19.47
CA PHE A 121 20.14 0.09 -18.16
C PHE A 121 18.62 0.16 -18.30
N ALA A 122 18.09 1.13 -19.05
CA ALA A 122 16.65 1.25 -19.31
C ALA A 122 16.08 -0.01 -19.97
N ALA A 123 16.84 -0.61 -20.93
CA ALA A 123 16.45 -1.86 -21.58
C ALA A 123 16.31 -3.02 -20.58
N ARG A 124 17.25 -3.16 -19.61
CA ARG A 124 17.16 -4.19 -18.56
C ARG A 124 15.97 -3.94 -17.64
N VAL A 125 15.74 -2.70 -17.20
CA VAL A 125 14.60 -2.38 -16.31
C VAL A 125 13.27 -2.71 -17.00
N LEU A 126 13.08 -2.27 -18.25
CA LEU A 126 11.86 -2.57 -19.00
C LEU A 126 11.70 -4.06 -19.29
N ALA A 127 12.80 -4.76 -19.54
CA ALA A 127 12.78 -6.19 -19.74
C ALA A 127 12.35 -6.97 -18.48
N VAL A 128 12.83 -6.58 -17.30
CA VAL A 128 12.39 -7.21 -16.03
C VAL A 128 10.90 -7.02 -15.83
N LEU A 129 10.36 -5.81 -16.07
CA LEU A 129 8.91 -5.58 -16.02
C LEU A 129 8.15 -6.39 -17.08
N GLY A 130 8.71 -6.56 -18.28
CA GLY A 130 8.16 -7.42 -19.31
C GLY A 130 8.07 -8.88 -18.88
N LEU A 131 9.12 -9.43 -18.25
CA LEU A 131 9.12 -10.80 -17.72
C LEU A 131 8.09 -11.00 -16.59
N VAL A 132 7.93 -10.01 -15.71
CA VAL A 132 6.86 -10.04 -14.70
C VAL A 132 5.49 -10.04 -15.38
N SER A 133 5.30 -9.23 -16.42
CA SER A 133 4.06 -9.20 -17.22
C SER A 133 3.78 -10.53 -17.89
N VAL A 134 4.81 -11.22 -18.42
CA VAL A 134 4.67 -12.57 -19.00
C VAL A 134 4.07 -13.54 -17.99
N GLY A 135 4.59 -13.56 -16.74
CA GLY A 135 4.06 -14.43 -15.69
C GLY A 135 2.58 -14.18 -15.40
N PHE A 136 2.16 -12.94 -15.26
CA PHE A 136 0.76 -12.61 -15.00
C PHE A 136 -0.16 -12.82 -16.21
N LEU A 137 0.27 -12.46 -17.42
CA LEU A 137 -0.53 -12.69 -18.64
C LEU A 137 -0.70 -14.18 -18.92
N ALA A 138 0.35 -14.98 -18.73
CA ALA A 138 0.24 -16.43 -18.84
C ALA A 138 -0.71 -17.00 -17.77
N PHE A 139 -0.65 -16.49 -16.53
CA PHE A 139 -1.59 -16.85 -15.46
C PHE A 139 -3.04 -16.57 -15.86
N ILE A 140 -3.32 -15.37 -16.37
CA ILE A 140 -4.66 -14.99 -16.84
C ILE A 140 -5.13 -15.92 -17.95
N LEU A 141 -4.31 -16.15 -18.97
CA LEU A 141 -4.69 -16.97 -20.12
C LEU A 141 -4.87 -18.45 -19.80
N LEU A 142 -4.06 -19.01 -18.89
CA LEU A 142 -4.03 -20.46 -18.61
C LEU A 142 -4.99 -20.87 -17.50
N THR A 143 -5.24 -20.02 -16.49
CA THR A 143 -5.99 -20.40 -15.30
C THR A 143 -7.14 -19.47 -14.93
N SER A 144 -7.13 -18.23 -15.40
CA SER A 144 -8.03 -17.18 -14.90
C SER A 144 -8.55 -16.27 -16.01
N ASN A 145 -9.00 -16.88 -17.12
CA ASN A 145 -9.42 -16.16 -18.31
C ASN A 145 -10.78 -15.48 -18.13
N PRO A 146 -10.85 -14.12 -18.17
CA PRO A 146 -12.11 -13.39 -17.99
C PRO A 146 -13.06 -13.49 -19.20
N PHE A 147 -12.60 -14.00 -20.36
CA PHE A 147 -13.37 -14.09 -21.59
C PHE A 147 -13.92 -15.50 -21.87
N GLY A 148 -13.94 -16.37 -20.84
CA GLY A 148 -14.53 -17.72 -20.97
C GLY A 148 -16.00 -17.65 -21.36
N ARG A 149 -16.43 -18.51 -22.33
CA ARG A 149 -17.83 -18.56 -22.79
C ARG A 149 -18.66 -19.52 -21.98
N LEU A 150 -19.97 -19.23 -21.90
CA LEU A 150 -21.01 -20.12 -21.39
C LEU A 150 -21.90 -20.66 -22.51
N SER A 151 -22.27 -21.93 -22.39
CA SER A 151 -23.29 -22.55 -23.21
C SER A 151 -24.04 -23.58 -22.34
N PRO A 152 -25.37 -23.52 -22.21
CA PRO A 152 -26.27 -22.49 -22.74
C PRO A 152 -26.06 -21.12 -22.08
N ILE A 153 -26.45 -20.05 -22.78
CA ILE A 153 -26.40 -18.69 -22.26
C ILE A 153 -27.58 -18.50 -21.29
N PRO A 154 -27.35 -18.07 -20.04
CA PRO A 154 -28.43 -17.80 -19.11
C PRO A 154 -29.23 -16.54 -19.48
N LEU A 155 -30.53 -16.49 -19.11
CA LEU A 155 -31.39 -15.33 -19.35
C LEU A 155 -31.00 -14.13 -18.50
N ASP A 156 -30.47 -14.35 -17.30
CA ASP A 156 -29.94 -13.32 -16.40
C ASP A 156 -28.68 -13.85 -15.71
N GLY A 157 -27.86 -12.95 -15.18
CA GLY A 157 -26.67 -13.30 -14.44
C GLY A 157 -26.89 -13.34 -12.92
N ARG A 158 -25.82 -13.71 -12.21
CA ARG A 158 -25.78 -13.69 -10.76
C ARG A 158 -25.53 -12.27 -10.26
N GLU A 159 -26.09 -11.97 -9.11
CA GLU A 159 -25.84 -10.69 -8.47
C GLU A 159 -24.38 -10.52 -8.06
N LEU A 160 -23.85 -9.30 -8.24
CA LEU A 160 -22.58 -8.91 -7.63
C LEU A 160 -22.69 -9.01 -6.11
N ASN A 161 -21.67 -9.54 -5.45
CA ASN A 161 -21.66 -9.63 -3.98
C ASN A 161 -22.08 -8.27 -3.35
N PRO A 162 -23.12 -8.23 -2.50
CA PRO A 162 -23.64 -7.00 -1.87
C PRO A 162 -22.57 -6.12 -1.23
N VAL A 163 -21.62 -6.68 -0.48
CA VAL A 163 -20.49 -5.95 0.13
C VAL A 163 -19.66 -5.15 -0.90
N LEU A 164 -19.69 -5.57 -2.17
CA LEU A 164 -19.00 -4.89 -3.25
C LEU A 164 -19.83 -3.81 -3.95
N GLN A 165 -21.09 -3.65 -3.58
CA GLN A 165 -22.00 -2.64 -4.12
C GLN A 165 -21.96 -1.35 -3.29
N ASP A 166 -20.75 -0.85 -3.06
CA ASP A 166 -20.43 0.35 -2.29
C ASP A 166 -19.44 1.26 -3.06
N PRO A 167 -19.54 2.60 -2.91
CA PRO A 167 -18.57 3.53 -3.51
C PRO A 167 -17.11 3.22 -3.15
N GLY A 168 -16.83 2.74 -1.93
CA GLY A 168 -15.48 2.36 -1.49
C GLY A 168 -14.88 1.29 -2.37
N MET A 169 -15.67 0.28 -2.79
CA MET A 169 -15.25 -0.75 -3.74
C MET A 169 -14.88 -0.19 -5.11
N THR A 170 -15.49 0.92 -5.52
CA THR A 170 -15.17 1.54 -6.80
C THR A 170 -13.76 2.15 -6.79
N PHE A 171 -13.32 2.73 -5.69
CA PHE A 171 -12.06 3.49 -5.62
C PHE A 171 -10.92 2.75 -4.93
N HIS A 172 -11.21 2.00 -3.84
CA HIS A 172 -10.17 1.38 -3.03
C HIS A 172 -9.27 0.39 -3.81
N PRO A 173 -9.77 -0.63 -4.53
CA PRO A 173 -8.91 -1.62 -5.18
C PRO A 173 -8.02 -1.03 -6.28
N PRO A 174 -8.48 -0.15 -7.19
CA PRO A 174 -7.60 0.48 -8.17
C PRO A 174 -6.48 1.31 -7.54
N VAL A 175 -6.77 2.07 -6.48
CA VAL A 175 -5.77 2.89 -5.78
C VAL A 175 -4.77 2.01 -5.04
N LEU A 176 -5.24 0.98 -4.33
CA LEU A 176 -4.40 0.02 -3.62
C LEU A 176 -3.45 -0.68 -4.58
N TYR A 177 -3.97 -1.20 -5.70
CA TYR A 177 -3.16 -1.91 -6.70
C TYR A 177 -2.15 -0.98 -7.36
N THR A 178 -2.48 0.29 -7.57
CA THR A 178 -1.50 1.25 -8.10
C THR A 178 -0.26 1.32 -7.21
N GLY A 179 -0.42 1.38 -5.91
CA GLY A 179 0.72 1.36 -4.98
C GLY A 179 1.41 0.00 -4.88
N TYR A 180 0.63 -1.04 -4.73
CA TYR A 180 1.06 -2.41 -4.53
C TYR A 180 1.89 -2.94 -5.71
N VAL A 181 1.38 -2.76 -6.93
CA VAL A 181 2.06 -3.09 -8.18
C VAL A 181 3.25 -2.17 -8.45
N GLY A 182 3.17 -0.90 -8.01
CA GLY A 182 4.20 0.10 -8.24
C GLY A 182 5.57 -0.27 -7.66
N PHE A 183 5.64 -1.11 -6.62
CA PHE A 183 6.92 -1.62 -6.11
C PHE A 183 7.65 -2.53 -7.10
N SER A 184 6.97 -3.05 -8.14
CA SER A 184 7.64 -3.75 -9.26
C SER A 184 8.67 -2.88 -9.96
N VAL A 185 8.49 -1.56 -9.98
CA VAL A 185 9.45 -0.62 -10.59
C VAL A 185 10.74 -0.58 -9.76
N ALA A 186 10.65 -0.41 -8.43
CA ALA A 186 11.83 -0.43 -7.55
C ALA A 186 12.57 -1.77 -7.64
N PHE A 187 11.83 -2.88 -7.68
CA PHE A 187 12.34 -4.22 -7.91
C PHE A 187 13.08 -4.32 -9.25
N ALA A 188 12.47 -3.85 -10.34
CA ALA A 188 13.07 -3.92 -11.67
C ALA A 188 14.36 -3.10 -11.76
N PHE A 189 14.45 -1.94 -11.12
CA PHE A 189 15.68 -1.17 -11.01
C PHE A 189 16.77 -1.94 -10.26
N ALA A 190 16.45 -2.58 -9.13
CA ALA A 190 17.40 -3.36 -8.35
C ALA A 190 17.91 -4.58 -9.12
N VAL A 191 17.01 -5.33 -9.77
CA VAL A 191 17.37 -6.51 -10.59
C VAL A 191 18.19 -6.09 -11.80
N ALA A 192 17.85 -4.99 -12.48
CA ALA A 192 18.63 -4.45 -13.60
C ALA A 192 20.05 -4.05 -13.18
N ALA A 193 20.19 -3.45 -12.01
CA ALA A 193 21.51 -3.11 -11.44
C ALA A 193 22.34 -4.37 -11.14
N LEU A 194 21.72 -5.41 -10.58
CA LEU A 194 22.38 -6.69 -10.33
C LEU A 194 22.79 -7.40 -11.63
N LEU A 195 21.93 -7.42 -12.64
CA LEU A 195 22.19 -8.02 -13.95
C LEU A 195 23.35 -7.31 -14.67
N GLY A 196 23.38 -5.97 -14.61
CA GLY A 196 24.38 -5.14 -15.25
C GLY A 196 25.70 -5.05 -14.50
N GLY A 197 25.73 -5.39 -13.23
CA GLY A 197 26.86 -5.10 -12.33
C GLY A 197 26.99 -3.61 -12.01
N GLU A 198 25.98 -2.80 -12.31
CA GLU A 198 25.94 -1.36 -12.08
C GLU A 198 25.46 -1.05 -10.65
N LEU A 199 26.27 -1.44 -9.67
CA LEU A 199 25.93 -1.42 -8.25
C LEU A 199 26.22 -0.05 -7.58
N GLU A 200 26.44 0.99 -8.38
CA GLU A 200 26.69 2.35 -7.93
C GLU A 200 25.39 3.07 -7.50
N GLN A 201 25.53 4.33 -7.05
CA GLN A 201 24.43 5.10 -6.46
C GLN A 201 23.40 5.62 -7.50
N ALA A 202 23.77 5.68 -8.78
CA ALA A 202 22.99 6.35 -9.82
C ALA A 202 21.58 5.76 -10.00
N TRP A 203 21.47 4.43 -10.02
CA TRP A 203 20.19 3.76 -10.20
C TRP A 203 19.20 4.06 -9.06
N VAL A 204 19.69 4.23 -7.84
CA VAL A 204 18.85 4.54 -6.67
C VAL A 204 18.16 5.89 -6.82
N ARG A 205 18.91 6.90 -7.33
CA ARG A 205 18.36 8.23 -7.61
C ARG A 205 17.24 8.17 -8.64
N TRP A 206 17.38 7.32 -9.66
CA TRP A 206 16.35 7.13 -10.69
C TRP A 206 15.14 6.38 -10.18
N ALA A 207 15.31 5.41 -9.27
CA ALA A 207 14.23 4.62 -8.69
C ALA A 207 13.39 5.41 -7.66
N ARG A 208 13.99 6.35 -6.91
CA ARG A 208 13.36 7.03 -5.78
C ARG A 208 12.00 7.69 -6.07
N PRO A 209 11.81 8.47 -7.14
CA PRO A 209 10.51 9.08 -7.40
C PRO A 209 9.41 8.03 -7.60
N TRP A 210 9.73 6.92 -8.28
CA TRP A 210 8.82 5.81 -8.50
C TRP A 210 8.44 5.11 -7.18
N THR A 211 9.43 4.84 -6.34
CA THR A 211 9.22 4.26 -4.99
C THR A 211 8.32 5.17 -4.14
N ASN A 212 8.55 6.48 -4.16
CA ASN A 212 7.74 7.44 -3.41
C ASN A 212 6.29 7.47 -3.88
N VAL A 213 6.05 7.45 -5.21
CA VAL A 213 4.68 7.41 -5.78
C VAL A 213 4.00 6.08 -5.45
N ALA A 214 4.70 4.95 -5.60
CA ALA A 214 4.16 3.63 -5.24
C ALA A 214 3.75 3.58 -3.76
N TRP A 215 4.61 4.03 -2.87
CA TRP A 215 4.33 4.11 -1.44
C TRP A 215 3.16 5.04 -1.11
N ALA A 216 3.09 6.21 -1.76
CA ALA A 216 1.99 7.15 -1.57
C ALA A 216 0.64 6.56 -2.03
N CYS A 217 0.61 5.91 -3.19
CA CYS A 217 -0.58 5.22 -3.68
C CYS A 217 -0.99 4.06 -2.77
N LEU A 218 -0.02 3.28 -2.26
CA LEU A 218 -0.31 2.20 -1.32
C LEU A 218 -0.85 2.75 0.01
N THR A 219 -0.30 3.85 0.51
CA THR A 219 -0.83 4.56 1.69
C THR A 219 -2.28 4.99 1.46
N ALA A 220 -2.58 5.60 0.30
CA ALA A 220 -3.94 5.98 -0.07
C ALA A 220 -4.88 4.79 -0.15
N GLY A 221 -4.42 3.67 -0.74
CA GLY A 221 -5.21 2.45 -0.86
C GLY A 221 -5.52 1.83 0.50
N ILE A 222 -4.55 1.73 1.40
CA ILE A 222 -4.76 1.23 2.77
C ILE A 222 -5.75 2.12 3.53
N VAL A 223 -5.60 3.45 3.44
CA VAL A 223 -6.52 4.42 4.05
C VAL A 223 -7.94 4.27 3.52
N ALA A 224 -8.09 4.15 2.20
CA ALA A 224 -9.41 3.98 1.57
C ALA A 224 -10.06 2.65 1.96
N GLY A 225 -9.28 1.55 2.03
CA GLY A 225 -9.78 0.23 2.45
C GLY A 225 -10.20 0.21 3.92
N SER A 226 -9.41 0.81 4.78
CA SER A 226 -9.71 0.97 6.20
C SER A 226 -10.99 1.81 6.43
N TRP A 227 -11.18 2.88 5.66
CA TRP A 227 -12.41 3.67 5.70
C TRP A 227 -13.62 2.88 5.18
N TRP A 228 -13.45 2.15 4.08
CA TRP A 228 -14.50 1.30 3.51
C TRP A 228 -14.93 0.21 4.49
N ALA A 229 -13.97 -0.50 5.10
CA ALA A 229 -14.27 -1.53 6.11
C ALA A 229 -15.05 -0.94 7.31
N TYR A 230 -14.68 0.27 7.77
CA TYR A 230 -15.39 0.96 8.84
C TYR A 230 -16.83 1.33 8.47
N ALA A 231 -17.06 1.79 7.24
CA ALA A 231 -18.37 2.22 6.81
C ALA A 231 -19.30 1.04 6.49
N GLU A 232 -18.77 0.00 5.83
CA GLU A 232 -19.55 -1.05 5.17
C GLU A 232 -19.81 -2.28 6.06
N LEU A 233 -18.85 -2.69 6.91
CA LEU A 233 -18.96 -3.97 7.62
C LEU A 233 -19.87 -3.94 8.84
N GLY A 234 -20.30 -2.78 9.30
CA GLY A 234 -21.20 -2.68 10.46
C GLY A 234 -20.54 -2.98 11.82
N TRP A 235 -19.25 -3.27 11.85
CA TRP A 235 -18.53 -3.69 13.06
C TRP A 235 -17.87 -2.54 13.82
N GLY A 236 -17.95 -1.30 13.33
CA GLY A 236 -17.37 -0.11 13.96
C GLY A 236 -15.84 -0.13 14.10
N GLY A 237 -15.15 -1.08 13.48
CA GLY A 237 -13.69 -1.18 13.45
C GLY A 237 -13.12 -0.64 12.14
N TRP A 238 -11.87 -0.17 12.18
CA TRP A 238 -11.17 0.38 11.01
C TRP A 238 -10.00 -0.51 10.55
N TRP A 239 -9.57 -1.49 11.36
CA TRP A 239 -8.49 -2.43 11.09
C TRP A 239 -8.66 -3.69 11.91
N PHE A 240 -8.68 -4.85 11.26
CA PHE A 240 -9.01 -6.13 11.90
C PHE A 240 -7.83 -7.10 11.93
N TRP A 241 -6.67 -6.73 11.41
CA TRP A 241 -5.53 -7.62 11.21
C TRP A 241 -5.88 -8.84 10.35
N ASP A 242 -6.85 -8.66 9.44
CA ASP A 242 -7.21 -9.67 8.47
C ASP A 242 -5.99 -10.02 7.58
N PRO A 243 -5.81 -11.30 7.17
CA PRO A 243 -4.68 -11.69 6.33
C PRO A 243 -4.52 -10.87 5.05
N VAL A 244 -5.61 -10.38 4.45
CA VAL A 244 -5.56 -9.54 3.25
C VAL A 244 -5.15 -8.10 3.57
N GLU A 245 -5.62 -7.55 4.69
CA GLU A 245 -5.12 -6.26 5.21
C GLU A 245 -3.62 -6.35 5.48
N ASN A 246 -3.18 -7.39 6.18
CA ASN A 246 -1.77 -7.66 6.47
C ASN A 246 -0.94 -7.80 5.19
N ALA A 247 -1.48 -8.45 4.16
CA ALA A 247 -0.82 -8.61 2.87
C ALA A 247 -0.49 -7.27 2.19
N SER A 248 -1.33 -6.25 2.39
CA SER A 248 -1.07 -4.90 1.89
C SER A 248 -0.12 -4.09 2.78
N PHE A 249 -0.17 -4.34 4.09
CA PHE A 249 0.60 -3.60 5.09
C PHE A 249 2.07 -3.99 5.13
N MET A 250 2.41 -5.26 4.93
CA MET A 250 3.79 -5.72 4.89
C MET A 250 4.65 -5.01 3.83
N PRO A 251 4.26 -4.91 2.54
CA PRO A 251 5.02 -4.16 1.57
C PRO A 251 5.05 -2.65 1.85
N TRP A 252 4.06 -2.09 2.55
CA TRP A 252 4.07 -0.70 3.00
C TRP A 252 5.17 -0.45 4.05
N LEU A 253 5.32 -1.34 5.04
CA LEU A 253 6.38 -1.27 6.06
C LEU A 253 7.76 -1.34 5.42
N VAL A 254 7.98 -2.31 4.54
CA VAL A 254 9.25 -2.48 3.82
C VAL A 254 9.48 -1.33 2.84
N GLY A 255 8.45 -0.83 2.19
CA GLY A 255 8.49 0.35 1.33
C GLY A 255 8.90 1.61 2.09
N THR A 256 8.42 1.78 3.33
CA THR A 256 8.83 2.86 4.23
C THR A 256 10.33 2.77 4.55
N ALA A 257 10.82 1.58 4.91
CA ALA A 257 12.24 1.33 5.11
C ALA A 257 13.05 1.62 3.84
N LEU A 258 12.56 1.19 2.68
CA LEU A 258 13.20 1.40 1.37
C LEU A 258 13.36 2.88 1.02
N ILE A 259 12.36 3.71 1.20
CA ILE A 259 12.43 5.17 0.94
C ILE A 259 13.58 5.80 1.75
N HIS A 260 13.70 5.46 3.02
CA HIS A 260 14.74 5.96 3.89
C HIS A 260 16.13 5.45 3.50
N THR A 261 16.24 4.15 3.18
CA THR A 261 17.50 3.54 2.77
C THR A 261 18.00 4.08 1.43
N GLN A 262 17.09 4.29 0.49
CA GLN A 262 17.40 4.93 -0.80
C GLN A 262 18.00 6.34 -0.59
N ALA A 263 17.51 7.09 0.41
CA ALA A 263 18.08 8.41 0.72
C ALA A 263 19.52 8.31 1.25
N VAL A 264 19.85 7.31 2.07
CA VAL A 264 21.21 7.04 2.55
C VAL A 264 22.11 6.63 1.39
N THR A 265 21.68 5.67 0.58
CA THR A 265 22.46 5.14 -0.54
C THR A 265 22.75 6.24 -1.57
N GLU A 266 21.76 7.04 -1.94
CA GLU A 266 21.96 8.13 -2.89
C GLU A 266 22.94 9.20 -2.37
N LYS A 267 22.85 9.60 -1.10
CA LYS A 267 23.65 10.72 -0.55
C LYS A 267 25.03 10.30 -0.04
N ARG A 268 25.16 9.07 0.45
CA ARG A 268 26.38 8.59 1.15
C ARG A 268 27.02 7.39 0.48
N GLY A 269 26.31 6.67 -0.37
CA GLY A 269 26.75 5.38 -0.92
C GLY A 269 26.80 4.25 0.10
N SER A 270 26.28 4.47 1.31
CA SER A 270 26.17 3.46 2.35
C SER A 270 24.86 2.69 2.19
N LEU A 271 24.77 1.50 2.81
CA LEU A 271 23.58 0.62 2.80
C LEU A 271 23.14 0.12 1.41
N ARG A 272 24.03 0.06 0.41
CA ARG A 272 23.70 -0.35 -0.97
C ARG A 272 23.08 -1.74 -1.03
N ALA A 273 23.73 -2.72 -0.39
CA ALA A 273 23.23 -4.11 -0.34
C ALA A 273 21.84 -4.18 0.31
N TRP A 274 21.65 -3.45 1.39
CA TRP A 274 20.36 -3.35 2.08
C TRP A 274 19.27 -2.71 1.21
N THR A 275 19.59 -1.64 0.47
CA THR A 275 18.67 -0.99 -0.48
C THR A 275 18.20 -1.95 -1.57
N ILE A 276 19.12 -2.75 -2.14
CA ILE A 276 18.78 -3.76 -3.15
C ILE A 276 17.86 -4.82 -2.54
N LEU A 277 18.21 -5.34 -1.35
CA LEU A 277 17.43 -6.36 -0.67
C LEU A 277 16.02 -5.87 -0.33
N LEU A 278 15.87 -4.64 0.20
CA LEU A 278 14.56 -4.05 0.47
C LEU A 278 13.74 -3.80 -0.81
N SER A 279 14.38 -3.45 -1.93
CA SER A 279 13.69 -3.30 -3.21
C SER A 279 13.13 -4.64 -3.72
N ILE A 280 13.90 -5.73 -3.55
CA ILE A 280 13.45 -7.09 -3.86
C ILE A 280 12.30 -7.47 -2.90
N LEU A 281 12.49 -7.27 -1.59
CA LEU A 281 11.53 -7.68 -0.56
C LEU A 281 10.18 -6.96 -0.68
N ALA A 282 10.17 -5.66 -0.99
CA ALA A 282 8.93 -4.89 -1.13
C ALA A 282 8.02 -5.48 -2.22
N PHE A 283 8.57 -5.80 -3.39
CA PHE A 283 7.79 -6.44 -4.44
C PHE A 283 7.51 -7.92 -4.17
N SER A 284 8.44 -8.63 -3.53
CA SER A 284 8.22 -10.03 -3.13
C SER A 284 7.04 -10.16 -2.18
N LEU A 285 6.87 -9.24 -1.24
CA LEU A 285 5.71 -9.21 -0.34
C LEU A 285 4.42 -8.82 -1.07
N SER A 286 4.49 -7.92 -2.06
CA SER A 286 3.35 -7.64 -2.94
C SER A 286 2.93 -8.88 -3.73
N LEU A 287 3.88 -9.63 -4.26
CA LEU A 287 3.61 -10.87 -5.00
C LEU A 287 3.09 -11.99 -4.07
N LEU A 288 3.67 -12.11 -2.87
CA LEU A 288 3.18 -13.01 -1.83
C LEU A 288 1.73 -12.70 -1.42
N GLY A 289 1.40 -11.43 -1.21
CA GLY A 289 0.04 -11.02 -0.91
C GLY A 289 -0.93 -11.35 -2.06
N THR A 290 -0.51 -11.19 -3.31
CA THR A 290 -1.27 -11.64 -4.48
C THR A 290 -1.53 -13.16 -4.42
N PHE A 291 -0.53 -13.96 -4.00
CA PHE A 291 -0.70 -15.39 -3.76
C PHE A 291 -1.71 -15.66 -2.64
N LEU A 292 -1.56 -15.03 -1.48
CA LEU A 292 -2.40 -15.27 -0.31
C LEU A 292 -3.89 -14.99 -0.61
N VAL A 293 -4.18 -13.87 -1.27
CA VAL A 293 -5.57 -13.47 -1.59
C VAL A 293 -6.20 -14.39 -2.64
N ARG A 294 -5.41 -14.99 -3.55
CA ARG A 294 -5.92 -15.66 -4.75
C ARG A 294 -5.77 -17.18 -4.75
N SER A 295 -5.00 -17.73 -3.82
CA SER A 295 -4.84 -19.18 -3.68
C SER A 295 -6.05 -19.85 -2.99
N GLY A 296 -6.88 -19.05 -2.30
CA GLY A 296 -7.96 -19.58 -1.45
C GLY A 296 -7.47 -20.36 -0.23
N VAL A 297 -6.20 -20.23 0.12
CA VAL A 297 -5.58 -20.92 1.27
C VAL A 297 -5.94 -20.24 2.59
N LEU A 298 -6.26 -18.92 2.54
CA LEU A 298 -6.63 -18.15 3.73
C LEU A 298 -8.15 -17.98 3.87
N THR A 299 -8.63 -18.07 5.09
CA THR A 299 -9.99 -17.67 5.45
C THR A 299 -10.00 -16.15 5.68
N SER A 300 -10.66 -15.40 4.81
CA SER A 300 -10.81 -13.95 4.88
C SER A 300 -12.10 -13.53 4.20
N VAL A 301 -12.71 -12.45 4.66
CA VAL A 301 -13.87 -11.81 3.99
C VAL A 301 -13.50 -11.27 2.60
N HIS A 302 -12.21 -11.06 2.32
CA HIS A 302 -11.66 -10.59 1.07
C HIS A 302 -11.13 -11.72 0.16
N ALA A 303 -11.16 -12.99 0.61
CA ALA A 303 -10.61 -14.10 -0.15
C ALA A 303 -11.55 -14.50 -1.30
N PHE A 304 -10.95 -14.81 -2.45
CA PHE A 304 -11.67 -15.41 -3.58
C PHE A 304 -11.81 -16.92 -3.38
N ALA A 305 -12.73 -17.55 -4.13
CA ALA A 305 -12.95 -18.99 -4.05
C ALA A 305 -11.65 -19.79 -4.22
N ALA A 306 -11.49 -20.85 -3.45
CA ALA A 306 -10.34 -21.73 -3.47
C ALA A 306 -10.22 -22.47 -4.80
N ASP A 307 -9.06 -22.34 -5.48
CA ASP A 307 -8.71 -23.11 -6.65
C ASP A 307 -7.24 -23.54 -6.55
N PRO A 308 -6.96 -24.83 -6.25
CA PRO A 308 -5.59 -25.33 -6.09
C PRO A 308 -4.68 -25.10 -7.30
N ARG A 309 -5.24 -25.12 -8.53
CA ARG A 309 -4.45 -24.90 -9.75
C ARG A 309 -3.92 -23.46 -9.83
N ARG A 310 -4.78 -22.51 -9.46
CA ARG A 310 -4.41 -21.09 -9.38
C ARG A 310 -3.34 -20.86 -8.32
N GLY A 311 -3.53 -21.48 -7.14
CA GLY A 311 -2.55 -21.41 -6.05
C GLY A 311 -1.18 -21.94 -6.46
N LEU A 312 -1.13 -23.11 -7.07
CA LEU A 312 0.12 -23.73 -7.50
C LEU A 312 0.86 -22.87 -8.55
N TYR A 313 0.14 -22.33 -9.55
CA TYR A 313 0.74 -21.47 -10.56
C TYR A 313 1.42 -20.23 -9.92
N ILE A 314 0.67 -19.52 -9.06
CA ILE A 314 1.22 -18.30 -8.43
C ILE A 314 2.38 -18.65 -7.50
N LEU A 315 2.34 -19.81 -6.80
CA LEU A 315 3.44 -20.26 -5.96
C LEU A 315 4.71 -20.52 -6.78
N ILE A 316 4.60 -21.22 -7.92
CA ILE A 316 5.73 -21.44 -8.82
C ILE A 316 6.28 -20.10 -9.34
N PHE A 317 5.39 -19.18 -9.72
CA PHE A 317 5.78 -17.87 -10.20
C PHE A 317 6.47 -17.05 -9.09
N LEU A 318 5.95 -17.10 -7.86
CA LEU A 318 6.56 -16.47 -6.67
C LEU A 318 7.98 -17.03 -6.44
N VAL A 319 8.15 -18.35 -6.44
CA VAL A 319 9.46 -19.00 -6.27
C VAL A 319 10.42 -18.61 -7.38
N ALA A 320 9.98 -18.55 -8.61
CA ALA A 320 10.82 -18.14 -9.75
C ALA A 320 11.29 -16.67 -9.62
N VAL A 321 10.37 -15.75 -9.32
CA VAL A 321 10.68 -14.32 -9.23
C VAL A 321 11.50 -14.01 -7.98
N VAL A 322 11.06 -14.47 -6.81
CA VAL A 322 11.74 -14.19 -5.53
C VAL A 322 13.03 -14.98 -5.43
N GLY A 323 12.97 -16.29 -5.67
CA GLY A 323 14.15 -17.17 -5.61
C GLY A 323 15.22 -16.76 -6.62
N GLY A 324 14.82 -16.47 -7.87
CA GLY A 324 15.73 -15.99 -8.91
C GLY A 324 16.39 -14.64 -8.57
N SER A 325 15.64 -13.70 -8.03
CA SER A 325 16.18 -12.38 -7.63
C SER A 325 17.09 -12.48 -6.39
N LEU A 326 16.75 -13.30 -5.41
CA LEU A 326 17.60 -13.54 -4.23
C LEU A 326 18.87 -14.31 -4.58
N LEU A 327 18.78 -15.29 -5.49
CA LEU A 327 19.96 -16.00 -6.01
C LEU A 327 20.88 -15.01 -6.75
N LEU A 328 20.32 -14.15 -7.63
CA LEU A 328 21.10 -13.13 -8.31
C LEU A 328 21.75 -12.16 -7.32
N TYR A 329 21.01 -11.77 -6.27
CA TYR A 329 21.55 -10.94 -5.19
C TYR A 329 22.71 -11.65 -4.49
N ALA A 330 22.56 -12.90 -4.08
CA ALA A 330 23.61 -13.66 -3.40
C ALA A 330 24.89 -13.77 -4.26
N LEU A 331 24.76 -14.02 -5.56
CA LEU A 331 25.88 -14.10 -6.51
C LEU A 331 26.61 -12.76 -6.72
N ARG A 332 25.89 -11.64 -6.57
CA ARG A 332 26.42 -10.29 -6.79
C ARG A 332 26.77 -9.53 -5.52
N ALA A 333 26.25 -9.93 -4.35
CA ALA A 333 26.48 -9.28 -3.06
C ALA A 333 27.97 -9.05 -2.72
N PRO A 334 28.89 -10.01 -2.97
CA PRO A 334 30.33 -9.81 -2.70
C PRO A 334 30.96 -8.67 -3.51
N LYS A 335 30.35 -8.27 -4.64
CA LYS A 335 30.84 -7.19 -5.52
C LYS A 335 30.27 -5.81 -5.14
N ILE A 336 29.34 -5.76 -4.18
CA ILE A 336 28.76 -4.50 -3.71
C ILE A 336 29.78 -3.80 -2.81
N ALA A 337 30.32 -2.68 -3.29
CA ALA A 337 31.29 -1.92 -2.51
C ALA A 337 30.70 -1.44 -1.18
N THR A 338 31.45 -1.58 -0.11
CA THR A 338 31.14 -0.96 1.19
C THR A 338 31.13 0.56 1.05
N GLY A 339 30.07 1.18 1.55
CA GLY A 339 29.94 2.65 1.48
C GLY A 339 30.85 3.35 2.48
N LYS A 340 30.71 4.70 2.56
CA LYS A 340 31.45 5.51 3.53
C LYS A 340 31.10 5.08 4.95
N PRO A 341 32.10 4.96 5.85
CA PRO A 341 31.87 4.63 7.25
C PRO A 341 31.06 5.74 7.94
N PHE A 342 30.33 5.37 8.99
CA PHE A 342 29.54 6.28 9.80
C PHE A 342 29.59 5.90 11.28
N ALA A 343 29.47 6.89 12.16
CA ALA A 343 29.50 6.70 13.61
C ALA A 343 28.15 6.24 14.14
N ALA A 344 28.15 5.66 15.34
CA ALA A 344 26.92 5.28 16.05
C ALA A 344 25.95 6.46 16.20
N ALA A 345 26.45 7.64 16.54
CA ALA A 345 25.66 8.88 16.52
C ALA A 345 25.71 9.50 15.12
N SER A 346 24.83 9.06 14.21
CA SER A 346 24.72 9.57 12.84
C SER A 346 23.30 9.38 12.30
N ARG A 347 22.97 10.11 11.23
CA ARG A 347 21.69 9.93 10.54
C ARG A 347 21.57 8.55 9.92
N GLU A 348 22.66 8.01 9.41
CA GLU A 348 22.73 6.67 8.83
C GLU A 348 22.32 5.60 9.86
N THR A 349 22.85 5.70 11.09
CA THR A 349 22.52 4.77 12.17
C THR A 349 21.06 4.87 12.59
N ALA A 350 20.51 6.08 12.74
CA ALA A 350 19.11 6.26 13.10
C ALA A 350 18.18 5.67 12.03
N ILE A 351 18.49 5.88 10.75
CA ILE A 351 17.75 5.29 9.63
C ILE A 351 17.89 3.76 9.62
N LEU A 352 19.09 3.23 9.86
CA LEU A 352 19.34 1.79 9.90
C LEU A 352 18.54 1.12 11.03
N VAL A 353 18.52 1.71 12.23
CA VAL A 353 17.73 1.20 13.35
C VAL A 353 16.23 1.24 13.03
N GLY A 354 15.73 2.36 12.50
CA GLY A 354 14.33 2.48 12.07
C GLY A 354 13.97 1.44 10.99
N ASN A 355 14.85 1.24 10.01
CA ASN A 355 14.66 0.24 8.95
C ASN A 355 14.64 -1.19 9.49
N LEU A 356 15.51 -1.51 10.44
CA LEU A 356 15.54 -2.81 11.08
C LEU A 356 14.22 -3.07 11.83
N LEU A 357 13.75 -2.11 12.62
CA LEU A 357 12.48 -2.22 13.34
C LEU A 357 11.29 -2.39 12.39
N LEU A 358 11.22 -1.60 11.30
CA LEU A 358 10.17 -1.74 10.29
C LEU A 358 10.22 -3.10 9.58
N THR A 359 11.41 -3.62 9.29
CA THR A 359 11.57 -4.92 8.64
C THR A 359 11.20 -6.06 9.59
N VAL A 360 11.59 -5.94 10.88
CA VAL A 360 11.19 -6.91 11.92
C VAL A 360 9.68 -6.87 12.13
N ALA A 361 9.06 -5.68 12.12
CA ALA A 361 7.61 -5.56 12.19
C ALA A 361 6.92 -6.23 10.99
N ALA A 362 7.44 -6.04 9.77
CA ALA A 362 6.93 -6.74 8.59
C ALA A 362 7.08 -8.26 8.70
N ALA A 363 8.20 -8.74 9.23
CA ALA A 363 8.44 -10.17 9.48
C ALA A 363 7.51 -10.73 10.57
N MET A 364 7.24 -9.96 11.63
CA MET A 364 6.30 -10.32 12.69
C MET A 364 4.87 -10.44 12.14
N VAL A 365 4.45 -9.46 11.29
CA VAL A 365 3.14 -9.52 10.63
C VAL A 365 3.06 -10.72 9.69
N LEU A 366 4.12 -10.99 8.92
CA LEU A 366 4.21 -12.15 8.02
C LEU A 366 4.07 -13.47 8.80
N LEU A 367 4.82 -13.61 9.90
CA LEU A 367 4.78 -14.80 10.73
C LEU A 367 3.36 -15.04 11.30
N GLY A 368 2.74 -14.00 11.88
CA GLY A 368 1.38 -14.12 12.41
C GLY A 368 0.35 -14.46 11.33
N THR A 369 0.51 -13.90 10.12
CA THR A 369 -0.40 -14.15 9.00
C THR A 369 -0.26 -15.56 8.42
N LEU A 370 0.97 -16.09 8.34
CA LEU A 370 1.22 -17.41 7.77
C LEU A 370 1.13 -18.54 8.81
N PHE A 371 1.25 -18.25 10.10
CA PHE A 371 1.26 -19.27 11.15
C PHE A 371 0.05 -20.21 11.12
N PRO A 372 -1.20 -19.72 10.94
CA PRO A 372 -2.37 -20.61 10.82
C PRO A 372 -2.24 -21.62 9.68
N LEU A 373 -1.69 -21.20 8.53
CA LEU A 373 -1.47 -22.08 7.38
C LEU A 373 -0.43 -23.15 7.65
N VAL A 374 0.67 -22.74 8.29
CA VAL A 374 1.77 -23.66 8.65
C VAL A 374 1.26 -24.68 9.68
N ALA A 375 0.52 -24.24 10.69
CA ALA A 375 -0.06 -25.11 11.71
C ALA A 375 -1.01 -26.15 11.10
N ASP A 376 -1.91 -25.73 10.20
CA ASP A 376 -2.83 -26.62 9.50
C ASP A 376 -2.08 -27.63 8.61
N ALA A 377 -1.09 -27.17 7.84
CA ALA A 377 -0.26 -28.02 6.97
C ALA A 377 0.53 -29.09 7.73
N PHE A 378 0.93 -28.81 8.97
CA PHE A 378 1.65 -29.77 9.83
C PHE A 378 0.71 -30.57 10.76
N GLY A 379 -0.62 -30.41 10.62
CA GLY A 379 -1.60 -31.13 11.43
C GLY A 379 -1.60 -30.73 12.91
N LEU A 380 -1.13 -29.53 13.24
CA LEU A 380 -1.10 -28.98 14.61
C LEU A 380 -2.47 -28.46 15.07
N GLY A 381 -3.51 -28.62 14.24
CA GLY A 381 -4.86 -28.13 14.49
C GLY A 381 -5.11 -26.74 13.91
N LYS A 382 -6.41 -26.34 13.94
CA LYS A 382 -6.83 -25.00 13.48
C LYS A 382 -6.49 -23.96 14.53
N VAL A 383 -5.54 -23.08 14.21
CA VAL A 383 -5.09 -21.97 15.05
C VAL A 383 -5.55 -20.66 14.40
N SER A 384 -6.02 -19.71 15.20
CA SER A 384 -6.29 -18.34 14.76
C SER A 384 -5.30 -17.38 15.40
N VAL A 385 -4.69 -16.52 14.59
CA VAL A 385 -3.84 -15.42 15.04
C VAL A 385 -4.55 -14.10 14.70
N GLY A 386 -4.84 -13.32 15.72
CA GLY A 386 -5.69 -12.13 15.59
C GLY A 386 -5.17 -10.92 16.38
N PRO A 387 -6.05 -9.94 16.65
CA PRO A 387 -5.71 -8.68 17.31
C PRO A 387 -4.85 -8.78 18.59
N PRO A 388 -5.02 -9.79 19.48
CA PRO A 388 -4.16 -9.88 20.68
C PRO A 388 -2.68 -10.03 20.37
N TYR A 389 -2.32 -10.80 19.34
CA TYR A 389 -0.93 -10.97 18.91
C TYR A 389 -0.36 -9.70 18.28
N PHE A 390 -1.07 -9.18 17.28
CA PHE A 390 -0.61 -8.00 16.53
C PHE A 390 -0.67 -6.73 17.38
N GLY A 391 -1.74 -6.55 18.16
CA GLY A 391 -1.96 -5.38 19.01
C GLY A 391 -0.97 -5.25 20.17
N LEU A 392 -0.33 -6.36 20.57
CA LEU A 392 0.76 -6.34 21.56
C LEU A 392 2.12 -6.07 20.91
N LEU A 393 2.47 -6.83 19.87
CA LEU A 393 3.84 -6.84 19.33
C LEU A 393 4.10 -5.64 18.40
N PHE A 394 3.10 -5.22 17.62
CA PHE A 394 3.29 -4.12 16.68
C PHE A 394 3.60 -2.78 17.38
N PRO A 395 2.84 -2.34 18.41
CA PRO A 395 3.18 -1.13 19.16
C PRO A 395 4.54 -1.21 19.85
N LEU A 396 4.92 -2.38 20.37
CA LEU A 396 6.24 -2.59 20.99
C LEU A 396 7.38 -2.31 20.02
N LEU A 397 7.25 -2.74 18.75
CA LEU A 397 8.23 -2.49 17.70
C LEU A 397 8.18 -1.06 17.17
N MET A 398 7.00 -0.44 17.14
CA MET A 398 6.83 0.92 16.59
C MET A 398 7.12 2.03 17.60
N ALA A 399 6.99 1.79 18.90
CA ALA A 399 7.30 2.81 19.93
C ALA A 399 8.74 3.36 19.82
N PRO A 400 9.79 2.54 19.65
CA PRO A 400 11.13 3.07 19.41
C PRO A 400 11.25 3.87 18.10
N VAL A 401 10.53 3.50 17.04
CA VAL A 401 10.51 4.26 15.77
C VAL A 401 9.93 5.65 16.00
N VAL A 402 8.78 5.73 16.68
CA VAL A 402 8.12 7.00 17.04
C VAL A 402 9.03 7.88 17.93
N LEU A 403 9.70 7.26 18.89
CA LEU A 403 10.64 7.97 19.77
C LEU A 403 11.87 8.52 19.03
N LEU A 404 12.39 7.79 18.05
CA LEU A 404 13.55 8.22 17.26
C LEU A 404 13.21 9.24 16.15
N MET A 405 11.95 9.29 15.74
CA MET A 405 11.50 10.05 14.58
C MET A 405 11.85 11.56 14.61
N PRO A 406 11.65 12.32 15.69
CA PRO A 406 12.02 13.73 15.76
C PRO A 406 13.53 13.99 15.59
N PHE A 407 14.37 13.05 15.99
CA PHE A 407 15.83 13.22 15.93
C PHE A 407 16.40 13.02 14.52
N GLY A 408 15.81 12.13 13.71
CA GLY A 408 16.31 11.75 12.40
C GLY A 408 16.68 12.94 11.50
N PRO A 409 15.79 13.93 11.30
CA PRO A 409 16.08 15.11 10.48
C PRO A 409 17.21 16.00 11.00
N TYR A 410 17.44 16.04 12.31
CA TYR A 410 18.49 16.86 12.94
C TYR A 410 19.87 16.22 12.89
N LEU A 411 19.94 14.91 12.84
CA LEU A 411 21.20 14.17 12.78
C LEU A 411 21.99 14.53 11.50
N ARG A 412 23.29 14.74 11.66
CA ARG A 412 24.21 14.94 10.54
C ARG A 412 24.62 13.60 9.93
N TRP A 413 24.97 13.64 8.65
CA TRP A 413 25.54 12.51 7.95
C TRP A 413 26.95 12.21 8.47
N GLY A 414 27.29 10.94 8.63
CA GLY A 414 28.59 10.45 9.05
C GLY A 414 28.81 10.50 10.57
N LYS A 415 28.75 11.66 11.18
CA LYS A 415 28.87 11.86 12.64
C LYS A 415 28.03 13.06 13.08
N ALA A 416 27.25 12.90 14.11
CA ALA A 416 26.41 13.94 14.71
C ALA A 416 26.91 14.31 16.11
N GLU A 417 26.70 15.57 16.49
CA GLU A 417 26.88 16.07 17.85
C GLU A 417 25.62 15.82 18.67
N MET A 418 25.77 15.41 19.92
CA MET A 418 24.63 15.05 20.78
C MET A 418 23.97 16.28 21.45
N SER A 419 24.71 17.33 21.73
CA SER A 419 24.19 18.50 22.46
C SER A 419 22.96 19.16 21.81
N PRO A 420 22.93 19.40 20.47
CA PRO A 420 21.73 19.93 19.84
C PRO A 420 20.52 18.98 19.90
N LEU A 421 20.76 17.66 19.95
CA LEU A 421 19.71 16.65 20.05
C LEU A 421 19.10 16.61 21.45
N LEU A 422 19.89 16.76 22.49
CA LEU A 422 19.38 16.82 23.86
C LEU A 422 18.46 18.04 24.05
N SER A 423 18.85 19.20 23.53
CA SER A 423 18.03 20.41 23.59
C SER A 423 16.73 20.29 22.79
N LEU A 424 16.77 19.60 21.65
CA LEU A 424 15.58 19.26 20.86
C LEU A 424 14.67 18.32 21.65
N GLY A 425 15.24 17.23 22.16
CA GLY A 425 14.52 16.24 22.96
C GLY A 425 13.84 16.86 24.18
N ALA A 426 14.53 17.76 24.88
CA ALA A 426 13.95 18.48 26.02
C ALA A 426 12.73 19.32 25.60
N ARG A 427 12.82 20.12 24.53
CA ARG A 427 11.72 20.97 24.07
C ARG A 427 10.53 20.14 23.55
N ALA A 428 10.79 19.12 22.75
CA ALA A 428 9.74 18.24 22.26
C ALA A 428 9.14 17.41 23.42
N GLY A 429 9.96 16.98 24.38
CA GLY A 429 9.54 16.27 25.58
C GLY A 429 8.65 17.12 26.48
N ILE A 430 8.98 18.39 26.68
CA ILE A 430 8.12 19.34 27.43
C ILE A 430 6.74 19.45 26.76
N ALA A 431 6.70 19.61 25.43
CA ALA A 431 5.45 19.67 24.70
C ALA A 431 4.66 18.36 24.82
N ALA A 432 5.33 17.21 24.70
CA ALA A 432 4.71 15.89 24.84
C ALA A 432 4.12 15.69 26.25
N ILE A 433 4.88 16.01 27.29
CA ILE A 433 4.43 15.91 28.69
C ILE A 433 3.27 16.87 28.95
N ALA A 434 3.36 18.13 28.51
CA ALA A 434 2.28 19.08 28.67
C ALA A 434 0.98 18.61 28.02
N CYS A 435 1.05 18.11 26.76
CA CYS A 435 -0.12 17.57 26.08
C CYS A 435 -0.65 16.29 26.75
N ALA A 436 0.22 15.42 27.25
CA ALA A 436 -0.17 14.23 28.00
C ALA A 436 -0.86 14.58 29.33
N LEU A 437 -0.36 15.59 30.05
CA LEU A 437 -1.00 16.11 31.28
C LEU A 437 -2.38 16.73 31.00
N VAL A 438 -2.53 17.48 29.91
CA VAL A 438 -3.84 17.97 29.49
C VAL A 438 -4.76 16.81 29.13
N ALA A 439 -4.25 15.83 28.36
CA ALA A 439 -5.03 14.66 27.98
C ALA A 439 -5.48 13.82 29.19
N SER A 440 -4.69 13.76 30.27
CA SER A 440 -5.05 12.99 31.45
C SER A 440 -6.31 13.51 32.16
N VAL A 441 -6.64 14.80 31.99
CA VAL A 441 -7.87 15.40 32.52
C VAL A 441 -9.12 14.90 31.81
N PHE A 442 -8.99 14.57 30.48
CA PHE A 442 -10.13 14.19 29.63
C PHE A 442 -10.17 12.68 29.32
N ALA A 443 -9.10 11.96 29.61
CA ALA A 443 -8.96 10.55 29.22
C ALA A 443 -9.42 9.57 30.29
N GLU A 444 -10.08 10.02 31.36
CA GLU A 444 -10.66 9.17 32.41
C GLU A 444 -9.70 8.06 32.93
N GLY A 445 -8.39 8.35 32.99
CA GLY A 445 -7.35 7.41 33.40
C GLY A 445 -6.89 6.43 32.32
N GLN A 446 -7.35 6.54 31.09
CA GLN A 446 -6.94 5.65 29.96
C GLN A 446 -5.50 5.93 29.53
N ALA A 447 -4.56 5.15 30.04
CA ALA A 447 -3.12 5.33 29.82
C ALA A 447 -2.72 5.31 28.34
N LYS A 448 -3.37 4.48 27.50
CA LYS A 448 -3.09 4.42 26.06
C LYS A 448 -3.44 5.74 25.36
N ALA A 449 -4.58 6.36 25.69
CA ALA A 449 -4.97 7.64 25.10
C ALA A 449 -4.00 8.76 25.49
N ILE A 450 -3.61 8.82 26.77
CA ILE A 450 -2.64 9.78 27.30
C ILE A 450 -1.29 9.61 26.60
N ALA A 451 -0.79 8.37 26.50
CA ALA A 451 0.45 8.05 25.79
C ALA A 451 0.37 8.40 24.31
N GLY A 452 -0.79 8.16 23.67
CA GLY A 452 -1.04 8.47 22.26
C GLY A 452 -0.95 9.97 21.97
N ILE A 453 -1.59 10.81 22.76
CA ILE A 453 -1.50 12.28 22.64
C ILE A 453 -0.08 12.76 22.91
N GLY A 454 0.59 12.21 23.95
CA GLY A 454 1.99 12.51 24.23
C GLY A 454 2.93 12.17 23.08
N ALA A 455 2.79 10.97 22.50
CA ALA A 455 3.57 10.52 21.34
C ALA A 455 3.30 11.36 20.08
N ALA A 456 2.05 11.69 19.83
CA ALA A 456 1.67 12.58 18.73
C ALA A 456 2.27 13.98 18.90
N ALA A 457 2.18 14.56 20.09
CA ALA A 457 2.78 15.85 20.41
C ALA A 457 4.32 15.82 20.32
N TRP A 458 4.96 14.72 20.73
CA TRP A 458 6.40 14.48 20.58
C TRP A 458 6.84 14.58 19.12
N VAL A 459 6.18 13.84 18.21
CA VAL A 459 6.49 13.84 16.78
C VAL A 459 6.15 15.18 16.14
N ALA A 460 4.99 15.75 16.47
CA ALA A 460 4.55 17.05 15.94
C ALA A 460 5.49 18.18 16.35
N ALA A 461 5.85 18.26 17.62
CA ALA A 461 6.77 19.27 18.13
C ALA A 461 8.17 19.14 17.50
N GLY A 462 8.72 17.92 17.42
CA GLY A 462 10.00 17.67 16.76
C GLY A 462 9.99 18.08 15.29
N THR A 463 8.92 17.76 14.57
CA THR A 463 8.72 18.13 13.15
C THR A 463 8.60 19.66 12.99
N ALA A 464 7.79 20.31 13.84
CA ALA A 464 7.60 21.77 13.81
C ALA A 464 8.89 22.55 14.16
N LEU A 465 9.62 22.10 15.18
CA LEU A 465 10.92 22.69 15.54
C LEU A 465 11.94 22.56 14.41
N TYR A 466 11.98 21.40 13.71
CA TYR A 466 12.83 21.23 12.54
C TYR A 466 12.41 22.14 11.39
N MET A 467 11.12 22.25 11.10
CA MET A 467 10.59 23.15 10.08
C MET A 467 10.98 24.61 10.40
N HIS A 468 10.79 25.05 11.63
CA HIS A 468 11.14 26.40 12.09
C HIS A 468 12.64 26.70 11.93
N LYS A 469 13.51 25.76 12.37
CA LYS A 469 14.96 25.87 12.17
C LYS A 469 15.32 26.04 10.71
N ARG A 470 14.80 25.17 9.84
CA ARG A 470 15.09 25.18 8.40
C ARG A 470 14.54 26.42 7.71
N TRP A 471 13.39 26.93 8.16
CA TRP A 471 12.83 28.19 7.67
C TRP A 471 13.75 29.37 7.98
N ARG A 472 14.28 29.45 9.21
CA ARG A 472 15.21 30.51 9.61
C ARG A 472 16.56 30.44 8.88
N GLU A 473 17.07 29.26 8.61
CA GLU A 473 18.33 29.03 7.92
C GLU A 473 18.22 29.21 6.38
N MET A 474 17.03 29.36 5.86
CA MET A 474 16.81 29.41 4.41
C MET A 474 17.11 30.85 3.89
N PRO A 475 17.93 30.99 2.83
CA PRO A 475 18.15 32.28 2.21
C PRO A 475 16.84 32.90 1.70
N ARG A 476 16.68 34.21 1.87
CA ARG A 476 15.50 34.96 1.39
C ARG A 476 15.30 34.74 -0.12
N GLY A 477 14.06 34.49 -0.53
CA GLY A 477 13.68 34.24 -1.94
C GLY A 477 13.84 32.80 -2.42
N ARG A 478 14.42 31.87 -1.62
CA ARG A 478 14.42 30.44 -1.96
C ARG A 478 13.14 29.74 -1.52
N ARG A 479 12.63 28.87 -2.39
CA ARG A 479 11.47 28.02 -2.07
C ARG A 479 11.90 26.82 -1.22
N PHE A 480 11.02 26.37 -0.36
CA PHE A 480 11.21 25.17 0.44
C PHE A 480 11.39 23.93 -0.47
N PRO A 481 12.42 23.11 -0.30
CA PRO A 481 12.64 21.95 -1.16
C PRO A 481 11.48 20.95 -1.04
N ALA A 482 10.93 20.49 -2.16
CA ALA A 482 9.78 19.59 -2.19
C ALA A 482 10.02 18.29 -1.39
N GLU A 483 11.22 17.72 -1.46
CA GLU A 483 11.59 16.54 -0.67
C GLU A 483 11.49 16.78 0.84
N MET A 484 11.91 17.97 1.29
CA MET A 484 11.81 18.35 2.71
C MET A 484 10.35 18.62 3.12
N ALA A 485 9.59 19.33 2.27
CA ALA A 485 8.17 19.56 2.51
C ALA A 485 7.40 18.24 2.59
N GLY A 486 7.68 17.30 1.68
CA GLY A 486 7.07 15.98 1.68
C GLY A 486 7.42 15.16 2.93
N MET A 487 8.68 15.19 3.37
CA MET A 487 9.08 14.56 4.62
C MET A 487 8.32 15.15 5.83
N LEU A 488 8.23 16.49 5.93
CA LEU A 488 7.53 17.16 7.03
C LEU A 488 6.04 16.80 7.05
N LEU A 489 5.39 16.79 5.87
CA LEU A 489 3.99 16.37 5.75
C LEU A 489 3.80 14.90 6.18
N ALA A 490 4.67 14.00 5.73
CA ALA A 490 4.57 12.59 6.10
C ALA A 490 4.76 12.38 7.60
N HIS A 491 5.75 13.04 8.21
CA HIS A 491 5.98 12.95 9.66
C HIS A 491 4.84 13.59 10.49
N ALA A 492 4.29 14.73 10.03
CA ALA A 492 3.10 15.31 10.64
C ALA A 492 1.89 14.35 10.52
N GLY A 493 1.76 13.66 9.37
CA GLY A 493 0.76 12.63 9.17
C GLY A 493 0.86 11.48 10.17
N VAL A 494 2.07 11.02 10.48
CA VAL A 494 2.29 10.00 11.52
C VAL A 494 1.83 10.53 12.90
N ALA A 495 2.10 11.79 13.25
CA ALA A 495 1.64 12.35 14.53
C ALA A 495 0.11 12.33 14.62
N VAL A 496 -0.58 12.76 13.56
CA VAL A 496 -2.06 12.76 13.49
C VAL A 496 -2.60 11.33 13.55
N PHE A 497 -1.99 10.41 12.82
CA PHE A 497 -2.38 8.99 12.79
C PHE A 497 -2.26 8.34 14.18
N VAL A 498 -1.14 8.54 14.88
CA VAL A 498 -0.89 7.97 16.21
C VAL A 498 -1.90 8.50 17.23
N ALA A 499 -2.22 9.80 17.19
CA ALA A 499 -3.29 10.36 18.02
C ALA A 499 -4.63 9.68 17.74
N GLY A 500 -5.02 9.59 16.46
CA GLY A 500 -6.27 8.95 16.02
C GLY A 500 -6.38 7.52 16.51
N VAL A 501 -5.36 6.69 16.24
CA VAL A 501 -5.37 5.26 16.62
C VAL A 501 -5.48 5.08 18.13
N LEU A 502 -4.58 5.68 18.90
CA LEU A 502 -4.49 5.39 20.34
C LEU A 502 -5.65 6.01 21.14
N VAL A 503 -6.17 7.16 20.70
CA VAL A 503 -7.36 7.77 21.34
C VAL A 503 -8.61 6.99 20.97
N SER A 504 -8.80 6.67 19.68
CA SER A 504 -9.96 5.91 19.25
C SER A 504 -10.00 4.50 19.88
N ASP A 505 -8.85 3.79 19.89
CA ASP A 505 -8.76 2.45 20.50
C ASP A 505 -9.06 2.46 22.01
N SER A 506 -8.73 3.54 22.71
CA SER A 506 -8.84 3.62 24.19
C SER A 506 -10.17 4.18 24.68
N LEU A 507 -10.74 5.14 23.95
CA LEU A 507 -11.91 5.91 24.40
C LEU A 507 -13.17 5.64 23.57
N SER A 508 -13.12 4.69 22.61
CA SER A 508 -14.33 4.23 21.93
C SER A 508 -15.26 3.52 22.93
N VAL A 509 -16.54 3.80 22.81
CA VAL A 509 -17.58 3.14 23.59
C VAL A 509 -18.50 2.43 22.62
N GLU A 510 -18.80 1.17 22.92
CA GLU A 510 -19.73 0.32 22.18
C GLU A 510 -20.81 -0.18 23.12
N ARG A 511 -22.06 -0.18 22.66
CA ARG A 511 -23.18 -0.69 23.43
C ARG A 511 -24.20 -1.34 22.52
N ASP A 512 -24.46 -2.62 22.73
CA ASP A 512 -25.61 -3.32 22.16
C ASP A 512 -26.83 -3.07 23.04
N VAL A 513 -27.91 -2.59 22.43
CA VAL A 513 -29.14 -2.24 23.14
C VAL A 513 -30.37 -2.83 22.44
N ARG A 514 -31.39 -3.16 23.24
CA ARG A 514 -32.72 -3.46 22.77
C ARG A 514 -33.60 -2.24 22.95
N LEU A 515 -34.19 -1.75 21.87
CA LEU A 515 -35.08 -0.58 21.91
C LEU A 515 -36.38 -0.83 21.17
N ALA A 516 -37.50 -0.51 21.83
CA ALA A 516 -38.80 -0.34 21.20
C ALA A 516 -38.91 1.05 20.58
N PRO A 517 -39.79 1.26 19.60
CA PRO A 517 -40.07 2.61 19.07
C PRO A 517 -40.43 3.60 20.19
N GLY A 518 -39.78 4.78 20.18
CA GLY A 518 -39.92 5.79 21.20
C GLY A 518 -38.94 5.67 22.38
N GLN A 519 -38.29 4.54 22.57
CA GLN A 519 -37.29 4.35 23.62
C GLN A 519 -35.94 4.98 23.27
N SER A 520 -35.15 5.29 24.31
CA SER A 520 -33.84 5.90 24.18
C SER A 520 -32.77 5.14 24.96
N ALA A 521 -31.54 5.17 24.45
CA ALA A 521 -30.35 4.70 25.16
C ALA A 521 -29.29 5.80 25.17
N GLU A 522 -28.50 5.85 26.24
CA GLU A 522 -27.43 6.84 26.38
C GLU A 522 -26.05 6.20 26.21
N ILE A 523 -25.17 6.90 25.49
CA ILE A 523 -23.76 6.54 25.30
C ILE A 523 -22.90 7.80 25.20
N ALA A 524 -21.85 7.90 26.00
CA ALA A 524 -20.90 9.02 26.02
C ALA A 524 -21.55 10.42 26.08
N GLY A 525 -22.65 10.58 26.82
CA GLY A 525 -23.40 11.83 26.98
C GLY A 525 -24.29 12.19 25.78
N TYR A 526 -24.52 11.24 24.86
CA TYR A 526 -25.50 11.36 23.77
C TYR A 526 -26.68 10.43 24.02
N SER A 527 -27.90 10.92 23.77
CA SER A 527 -29.12 10.13 23.85
C SER A 527 -29.56 9.74 22.43
N PHE A 528 -29.73 8.43 22.20
CA PHE A 528 -30.16 7.84 20.93
C PHE A 528 -31.60 7.36 21.09
N ARG A 529 -32.57 8.05 20.51
CA ARG A 529 -33.97 7.67 20.50
C ARG A 529 -34.30 6.92 19.21
N PHE A 530 -34.79 5.70 19.38
CA PHE A 530 -35.23 4.89 18.26
C PHE A 530 -36.70 5.20 17.94
N ASP A 531 -36.99 5.64 16.69
CA ASP A 531 -38.33 6.00 16.28
C ASP A 531 -39.05 4.84 15.55
N GLY A 532 -38.37 3.73 15.26
CA GLY A 532 -38.91 2.56 14.58
C GLY A 532 -38.22 2.27 13.25
N VAL A 533 -38.75 1.29 12.52
CA VAL A 533 -38.25 0.80 11.22
C VAL A 533 -39.31 0.96 10.15
N GLN A 534 -38.90 1.34 8.95
CA GLN A 534 -39.73 1.42 7.76
C GLN A 534 -39.12 0.63 6.61
N LEU A 535 -39.97 0.08 5.74
CA LEU A 535 -39.49 -0.55 4.50
C LEU A 535 -39.18 0.50 3.45
N VAL A 536 -38.05 0.37 2.79
CA VAL A 536 -37.58 1.27 1.73
C VAL A 536 -37.09 0.44 0.55
N ASP A 537 -37.48 0.82 -0.65
CA ASP A 537 -37.03 0.23 -1.90
C ASP A 537 -35.81 0.98 -2.45
N GLY A 538 -34.77 0.24 -2.80
CA GLY A 538 -33.57 0.72 -3.48
C GLY A 538 -33.49 0.29 -4.93
N PRO A 539 -32.39 0.61 -5.63
CA PRO A 539 -32.25 0.29 -7.06
C PRO A 539 -32.34 -1.21 -7.38
N ASN A 540 -31.76 -2.06 -6.53
CA ASN A 540 -31.73 -3.52 -6.67
C ASN A 540 -31.79 -4.25 -5.31
N TRP A 541 -32.30 -3.57 -4.27
CA TRP A 541 -32.48 -4.12 -2.95
C TRP A 541 -33.74 -3.55 -2.28
N LYS A 542 -34.22 -4.24 -1.26
CA LYS A 542 -35.21 -3.73 -0.31
C LYS A 542 -34.56 -3.63 1.05
N ALA A 543 -34.89 -2.60 1.81
CA ALA A 543 -34.27 -2.41 3.13
C ALA A 543 -35.30 -2.17 4.23
N GLU A 544 -34.98 -2.71 5.37
CA GLU A 544 -35.51 -2.28 6.65
C GLU A 544 -34.64 -1.11 7.13
N GLN A 545 -35.22 0.09 7.16
CA GLN A 545 -34.52 1.32 7.52
C GLN A 545 -34.96 1.79 8.89
N GLY A 546 -34.04 1.79 9.85
CA GLY A 546 -34.23 2.37 11.16
C GLY A 546 -34.20 3.91 11.10
N SER A 547 -34.90 4.55 12.04
CA SER A 547 -34.78 5.99 12.31
C SER A 547 -34.33 6.19 13.75
N VAL A 548 -33.17 6.85 13.93
CA VAL A 548 -32.57 7.08 15.24
C VAL A 548 -32.26 8.56 15.39
N GLN A 549 -32.95 9.25 16.30
CA GLN A 549 -32.66 10.64 16.63
C GLN A 549 -31.60 10.71 17.69
N VAL A 550 -30.54 11.45 17.44
CA VAL A 550 -29.44 11.67 18.37
C VAL A 550 -29.52 13.08 18.92
N SER A 551 -29.48 13.20 20.25
CA SER A 551 -29.43 14.47 20.96
C SER A 551 -28.36 14.49 22.02
N ARG A 552 -27.96 15.71 22.42
CA ARG A 552 -27.03 15.92 23.54
C ARG A 552 -27.56 17.07 24.39
N ASP A 553 -27.69 16.84 25.70
CA ASP A 553 -28.24 17.82 26.64
C ASP A 553 -29.63 18.37 26.18
N GLY A 554 -30.45 17.51 25.56
CA GLY A 554 -31.75 17.87 25.00
C GLY A 554 -31.72 18.57 23.64
N ALA A 555 -30.55 18.99 23.13
CA ALA A 555 -30.41 19.60 21.82
C ALA A 555 -30.25 18.52 20.71
N PRO A 556 -30.97 18.61 19.58
CA PRO A 556 -30.81 17.66 18.49
C PRO A 556 -29.43 17.80 17.85
N VAL A 557 -28.79 16.65 17.55
CA VAL A 557 -27.46 16.55 16.93
C VAL A 557 -27.57 16.02 15.50
N ALA A 558 -28.25 14.86 15.31
CA ALA A 558 -28.39 14.20 14.02
C ALA A 558 -29.61 13.28 14.02
N THR A 559 -30.09 12.96 12.81
CA THR A 559 -30.99 11.80 12.59
C THR A 559 -30.24 10.79 11.73
N LEU A 560 -30.16 9.56 12.22
CA LEU A 560 -29.40 8.46 11.59
C LEU A 560 -30.38 7.43 11.03
N HIS A 561 -30.07 6.90 9.84
CA HIS A 561 -30.89 5.92 9.14
C HIS A 561 -30.10 4.66 8.82
N PRO A 562 -29.80 3.79 9.81
CA PRO A 562 -29.15 2.50 9.54
C PRO A 562 -30.11 1.59 8.78
N GLN A 563 -29.58 0.76 7.88
CA GLN A 563 -30.38 -0.11 7.02
C GLN A 563 -29.90 -1.57 7.11
N LYS A 564 -30.86 -2.49 6.92
CA LYS A 564 -30.60 -3.89 6.55
C LYS A 564 -31.13 -4.09 5.15
N ARG A 565 -30.25 -4.19 4.17
CA ARG A 565 -30.59 -4.34 2.76
C ARG A 565 -30.67 -5.81 2.39
N LEU A 566 -31.80 -6.23 1.87
CA LEU A 566 -32.01 -7.54 1.29
C LEU A 566 -31.88 -7.43 -0.22
N TYR A 567 -30.93 -8.15 -0.77
CA TYR A 567 -30.64 -8.20 -2.18
C TYR A 567 -31.32 -9.39 -2.87
N SER A 568 -31.30 -9.44 -4.22
CA SER A 568 -31.94 -10.52 -5.00
C SER A 568 -31.31 -11.90 -4.75
N SER A 569 -30.08 -11.94 -4.26
CA SER A 569 -29.39 -13.17 -3.83
C SER A 569 -29.79 -13.69 -2.45
N GLU A 570 -30.84 -13.13 -1.84
CA GLU A 570 -31.27 -13.39 -0.46
C GLU A 570 -30.19 -13.11 0.60
N ARG A 571 -29.14 -12.34 0.24
CA ARG A 571 -28.12 -11.89 1.16
C ARG A 571 -28.55 -10.59 1.82
N ILE A 572 -28.38 -10.54 3.14
CA ILE A 572 -28.61 -9.34 3.94
C ILE A 572 -27.28 -8.63 4.12
N GLN A 573 -27.25 -7.34 3.80
CA GLN A 573 -26.13 -6.45 4.07
C GLN A 573 -26.57 -5.37 5.06
N THR A 574 -25.80 -5.21 6.13
CA THR A 574 -26.01 -4.14 7.11
C THR A 574 -25.31 -2.87 6.65
N GLU A 575 -26.09 -1.81 6.50
CA GLU A 575 -25.58 -0.47 6.19
C GLU A 575 -25.68 0.41 7.43
N SER A 576 -24.55 0.79 7.95
CA SER A 576 -24.49 1.61 9.15
C SER A 576 -24.73 3.07 8.86
N ALA A 577 -25.36 3.78 9.80
CA ALA A 577 -25.52 5.24 9.71
C ALA A 577 -24.49 5.93 10.62
N ILE A 578 -23.80 6.92 10.07
CA ILE A 578 -22.67 7.59 10.74
C ILE A 578 -22.86 9.10 10.71
N ASP A 579 -22.95 9.72 11.89
CA ASP A 579 -22.77 11.17 12.03
C ASP A 579 -21.29 11.49 12.22
N ALA A 580 -20.71 12.00 11.16
CA ALA A 580 -19.28 12.19 10.98
C ALA A 580 -18.82 13.55 11.50
N GLY A 581 -17.91 13.57 12.49
CA GLY A 581 -17.36 14.79 13.08
C GLY A 581 -15.84 14.84 13.14
N ALA A 582 -15.29 16.04 13.27
CA ALA A 582 -13.84 16.24 13.38
C ALA A 582 -13.26 15.66 14.68
N THR A 583 -14.06 15.60 15.74
CA THR A 583 -13.64 15.13 17.06
C THR A 583 -14.18 13.75 17.43
N ARG A 584 -15.26 13.33 16.76
CA ARG A 584 -15.91 12.04 17.04
C ARG A 584 -16.81 11.62 15.87
N ASP A 585 -17.07 10.32 15.75
CA ASP A 585 -18.20 9.80 14.98
C ASP A 585 -19.22 9.18 15.95
N LEU A 586 -20.51 9.38 15.65
CA LEU A 586 -21.62 8.64 16.24
C LEU A 586 -22.12 7.65 15.20
N TYR A 587 -22.15 6.38 15.54
CA TYR A 587 -22.36 5.31 14.59
C TYR A 587 -23.46 4.40 15.10
N VAL A 588 -24.39 4.03 14.23
CA VAL A 588 -25.49 3.13 14.54
C VAL A 588 -25.57 2.04 13.48
N ALA A 589 -25.60 0.80 13.90
CA ALA A 589 -25.93 -0.35 13.07
C ALA A 589 -27.25 -0.96 13.55
N LEU A 590 -28.13 -1.30 12.59
CA LEU A 590 -29.37 -1.99 12.84
C LEU A 590 -29.10 -3.51 12.95
N GLY A 591 -29.48 -4.11 14.07
CA GLY A 591 -29.35 -5.54 14.32
C GLY A 591 -30.59 -6.34 13.88
N GLU A 592 -30.95 -7.37 14.65
CA GLU A 592 -32.08 -8.22 14.34
C GLU A 592 -33.37 -7.76 15.08
N PRO A 593 -34.55 -7.93 14.48
CA PRO A 593 -35.79 -7.80 15.20
C PRO A 593 -35.90 -8.91 16.27
N LEU A 594 -36.52 -8.60 17.40
CA LEU A 594 -36.69 -9.58 18.47
C LEU A 594 -38.00 -10.37 18.36
N ASP A 595 -38.88 -9.98 17.44
CA ASP A 595 -40.08 -10.73 17.06
C ASP A 595 -40.19 -10.73 15.53
N ASP A 596 -40.03 -11.89 14.92
CA ASP A 596 -40.04 -12.09 13.47
C ASP A 596 -41.38 -11.75 12.78
N GLN A 597 -42.44 -11.55 13.55
CA GLN A 597 -43.78 -11.32 13.00
C GLN A 597 -44.21 -9.86 12.91
N HIS A 598 -43.52 -8.95 13.62
CA HIS A 598 -43.92 -7.54 13.68
C HIS A 598 -42.71 -6.59 13.60
N ILE A 599 -42.59 -5.89 12.48
CA ILE A 599 -41.56 -4.84 12.23
C ILE A 599 -41.68 -3.67 13.25
N GLU A 600 -42.85 -3.51 13.87
CA GLU A 600 -43.12 -2.44 14.84
C GLU A 600 -42.59 -2.73 16.25
N ASN A 601 -42.01 -3.92 16.48
CA ASN A 601 -41.51 -4.37 17.77
C ASN A 601 -40.06 -3.95 18.07
N ASP A 602 -39.55 -4.48 19.16
CA ASP A 602 -38.20 -4.19 19.65
C ASP A 602 -37.12 -4.66 18.67
N TRP A 603 -36.14 -3.80 18.47
CA TRP A 603 -34.98 -4.09 17.65
C TRP A 603 -33.71 -4.08 18.46
N THR A 604 -32.75 -4.87 18.06
CA THR A 604 -31.37 -4.71 18.55
C THR A 604 -30.67 -3.63 17.75
N LEU A 605 -30.03 -2.69 18.43
CA LEU A 605 -29.20 -1.67 17.83
C LEU A 605 -27.82 -1.72 18.45
N ARG A 606 -26.81 -1.57 17.60
CA ARG A 606 -25.43 -1.40 18.04
C ARG A 606 -25.04 0.05 17.90
N LEU A 607 -24.72 0.67 19.02
CA LEU A 607 -24.39 2.08 19.15
C LEU A 607 -22.91 2.23 19.43
N TYR A 608 -22.25 3.16 18.71
CA TYR A 608 -20.85 3.49 18.94
C TYR A 608 -20.61 4.98 19.10
N TYR A 609 -19.71 5.29 20.00
CA TYR A 609 -19.04 6.58 20.10
C TYR A 609 -17.56 6.38 19.77
N LYS A 610 -17.05 7.00 18.68
CA LYS A 610 -15.69 6.82 18.16
C LYS A 610 -14.92 8.16 18.17
N PRO A 611 -14.18 8.49 19.23
CA PRO A 611 -13.43 9.75 19.29
C PRO A 611 -12.22 9.71 18.37
N LEU A 612 -11.95 10.82 17.68
CA LEU A 612 -10.81 11.03 16.78
C LEU A 612 -10.61 9.95 15.69
N ILE A 613 -11.60 9.12 15.41
CA ILE A 613 -11.46 8.04 14.40
C ILE A 613 -11.03 8.60 13.04
N ARG A 614 -11.53 9.77 12.64
CA ARG A 614 -11.20 10.42 11.36
C ARG A 614 -9.76 10.91 11.28
N TRP A 615 -9.08 11.07 12.40
CA TRP A 615 -7.68 11.44 12.43
C TRP A 615 -6.77 10.32 11.93
N ILE A 616 -7.21 9.07 11.99
CA ILE A 616 -6.52 7.93 11.41
C ILE A 616 -6.37 8.14 9.90
N TRP A 617 -7.48 8.41 9.21
CA TRP A 617 -7.47 8.63 7.77
C TRP A 617 -6.84 9.98 7.39
N ALA A 618 -7.07 11.03 8.15
CA ALA A 618 -6.42 12.33 7.94
C ALA A 618 -4.89 12.21 8.04
N GLY A 619 -4.37 11.46 9.02
CA GLY A 619 -2.95 11.18 9.16
C GLY A 619 -2.39 10.40 7.95
N GLY A 620 -3.11 9.37 7.51
CA GLY A 620 -2.76 8.61 6.31
C GLY A 620 -2.75 9.46 5.04
N LEU A 621 -3.74 10.33 4.85
CA LEU A 621 -3.79 11.26 3.72
C LEU A 621 -2.64 12.28 3.74
N LEU A 622 -2.24 12.77 4.92
CA LEU A 622 -1.04 13.60 5.04
C LEU A 622 0.23 12.85 4.67
N MET A 623 0.37 11.59 5.08
CA MET A 623 1.49 10.73 4.69
C MET A 623 1.52 10.53 3.17
N MET A 624 0.39 10.21 2.56
CA MET A 624 0.22 10.10 1.10
C MET A 624 0.68 11.37 0.37
N LEU A 625 0.16 12.53 0.78
CA LEU A 625 0.53 13.83 0.21
C LEU A 625 2.03 14.08 0.36
N GLY A 626 2.61 13.74 1.51
CA GLY A 626 4.05 13.80 1.76
C GLY A 626 4.87 13.00 0.75
N GLY A 627 4.43 11.78 0.44
CA GLY A 627 5.04 10.91 -0.57
C GLY A 627 4.99 11.53 -1.98
N PHE A 628 3.83 12.02 -2.43
CA PHE A 628 3.68 12.67 -3.73
C PHE A 628 4.51 13.94 -3.83
N VAL A 629 4.49 14.80 -2.81
CA VAL A 629 5.30 16.02 -2.79
C VAL A 629 6.79 15.69 -2.87
N SER A 630 7.24 14.66 -2.14
CA SER A 630 8.63 14.18 -2.22
C SER A 630 9.00 13.70 -3.62
N ALA A 631 8.13 12.98 -4.31
CA ALA A 631 8.35 12.48 -5.67
C ALA A 631 8.51 13.60 -6.70
N CYS A 632 7.84 14.76 -6.48
CA CYS A 632 7.92 15.92 -7.35
C CYS A 632 9.22 16.73 -7.25
N ALA A 633 10.21 16.30 -6.45
CA ALA A 633 11.46 17.03 -6.25
C ALA A 633 12.24 17.21 -7.57
N ARG A 634 12.52 18.47 -7.94
CA ARG A 634 13.19 18.84 -9.21
C ARG A 634 14.53 18.14 -9.45
N ARG A 635 15.24 17.80 -8.38
CA ARG A 635 16.53 17.13 -8.46
C ARG A 635 16.47 15.73 -9.12
N PHE A 636 15.34 15.06 -9.09
CA PHE A 636 15.17 13.77 -9.76
C PHE A 636 15.07 13.88 -11.28
N ARG A 637 14.77 15.10 -11.79
CA ARG A 637 14.68 15.40 -13.22
C ARG A 637 16.01 15.94 -13.80
N ALA A 638 16.96 16.35 -12.95
CA ALA A 638 18.24 16.86 -13.40
C ALA A 638 19.15 15.70 -13.85
N PRO A 639 19.90 15.86 -14.95
CA PRO A 639 20.90 14.87 -15.35
C PRO A 639 21.87 14.58 -14.19
N VAL A 640 22.29 13.34 -14.04
CA VAL A 640 23.37 12.99 -13.13
C VAL A 640 24.64 13.60 -13.73
N PRO A 641 25.42 14.44 -13.02
CA PRO A 641 26.70 14.87 -13.50
C PRO A 641 27.53 13.62 -13.86
N ALA A 642 28.07 13.57 -15.07
CA ALA A 642 29.00 12.51 -15.42
C ALA A 642 30.11 12.54 -14.34
N VAL A 643 30.31 11.44 -13.64
CA VAL A 643 31.50 11.24 -12.81
C VAL A 643 32.66 11.46 -13.77
N ALA A 644 33.47 12.50 -13.55
CA ALA A 644 34.65 12.71 -14.35
C ALA A 644 35.40 11.39 -14.41
N ALA A 645 35.54 10.83 -15.59
CA ALA A 645 36.31 9.62 -15.78
C ALA A 645 37.64 9.88 -15.06
N VAL A 646 37.93 9.08 -14.03
CA VAL A 646 39.28 9.10 -13.44
C VAL A 646 40.17 8.84 -14.60
N SER A 647 40.88 9.88 -15.06
CA SER A 647 41.85 9.78 -16.12
C SER A 647 42.76 8.63 -15.73
N SER A 648 42.78 7.57 -16.54
CA SER A 648 43.76 6.52 -16.41
C SER A 648 45.12 7.19 -16.21
N PRO A 649 45.91 6.80 -15.19
CA PRO A 649 47.23 7.34 -15.05
C PRO A 649 47.93 7.18 -16.41
N ALA A 650 48.51 8.28 -16.91
CA ALA A 650 49.27 8.25 -18.14
C ALA A 650 50.30 7.11 -18.07
N PRO A 651 50.52 6.37 -19.17
CA PRO A 651 51.52 5.32 -19.18
C PRO A 651 52.85 5.93 -18.74
N ILE A 652 53.48 5.39 -17.70
CA ILE A 652 54.80 5.76 -17.21
C ILE A 652 55.75 5.54 -18.38
N ALA A 653 56.31 6.64 -18.92
CA ALA A 653 57.32 6.54 -19.94
C ALA A 653 58.50 5.70 -19.38
N PRO A 654 59.05 4.78 -20.15
CA PRO A 654 60.18 4.00 -19.69
C PRO A 654 61.38 4.92 -19.43
N THR A 655 61.90 4.86 -18.21
CA THR A 655 63.14 5.57 -17.82
C THR A 655 64.27 5.07 -18.71
N PRO A 656 65.07 5.96 -19.35
CA PRO A 656 66.24 5.52 -20.13
C PRO A 656 67.25 4.85 -19.21
N LEU A 657 67.65 3.64 -19.56
CA LEU A 657 68.77 2.95 -18.94
C LEU A 657 70.05 3.79 -19.14
N ALA A 658 70.62 4.27 -18.04
CA ALA A 658 71.94 4.88 -18.06
C ALA A 658 72.97 3.79 -18.43
N VAL A 659 73.57 3.97 -19.60
CA VAL A 659 74.73 3.18 -20.00
C VAL A 659 75.90 3.65 -19.16
N ALA A 660 76.38 2.81 -18.26
CA ALA A 660 77.63 3.02 -17.54
C ALA A 660 78.79 2.86 -18.52
N GLY A 661 79.46 3.97 -18.86
CA GLY A 661 80.66 3.94 -19.65
C GLY A 661 81.81 3.40 -18.79
N GLU A 662 82.45 2.36 -19.24
CA GLU A 662 83.72 1.89 -18.75
C GLU A 662 84.78 2.98 -19.14
N SER A 663 85.49 3.49 -18.15
CA SER A 663 86.76 4.19 -18.35
C SER A 663 87.92 3.35 -17.83
N HIS A 664 88.74 2.93 -18.77
CA HIS A 664 90.06 2.40 -18.47
C HIS A 664 90.96 3.53 -17.90
N LEU A 665 91.55 3.27 -16.80
CA LEU A 665 92.98 3.28 -16.48
C LEU A 665 93.17 3.09 -14.99
#